data_243de8ba0e14cdd272131d8577bdd7c1
#
_entry.id   243de8ba0e14cdd272131d8577bdd7c1
#
_cell.length_a   1.000
_cell.length_b   1.000
_cell.length_c   1.000
_cell.angle_alpha   90.00
_cell.angle_beta   90.00
_cell.angle_gamma   90.00
#
_symmetry.space_group_name_H-M   'P 1'
#
loop_
_entity.id
_entity.type
_entity.pdbx_description
1 polymer ?
#
loop_
_entity_poly.entity_id
_entity_poly.type
_entity_poly.pdbx_seq_one_letter_code
_entity_poly.pdbx_strand_id
1 'polypeptide(L)'
;MNRNALKIPAILICVTFVMLLCCACGSGDQSGYEEREISLPEGCDNIWAFNVADDGVMRIAVTEEETQKGYAWESRNRGESWERRWCYTDAMHITEPEKVDCSLSFSAKGNAVCTVSDRSLDEPECMDTRCFYMDSQGNAKELSNVMPRSEVSEALYIGDGFSYDSRIIDSENLLISNESGETYLLNEETNEITDCILNSKNPLYSPGAFMVEGDQIYLLGVGDVIQYNSKEHAVEKKNDKTLELVKKAYVNSDKLAVLTAHKGDFYFFNEDGLKRFSDGKKQTFISKKEMSFVPSEVYGSTIAFDQKDQVYLAINREGDSPQLFCYKQVSNKSQKEKKRLEVYTLQQDENVQKLVDHYQKENPDVQVDVTVGIEENGSKTLDDAIKKLNAGMMGGDGPDILFLDGLNVYAYVENHMLMRLDEDIEELHTESNFENIIDTYEWNGELYAVPVRFGLPIILSPHDDIVNAKTGTVFVNKMGKHQIEIGEYDFANDVRFYYQTFVDDKADHGTIDRKDVQEFLKNVKRMYDLEESQDNVHLSQLMLPPQQTGGMIGSLLGSSSLELDYIWQPQEVQMVQQLKDSTYGIVTSNQGTYYIPRMIVGISAATKQENECRKFVSYLLSRQGQKITGEAMGLSIDESVLEDTLQNLKPDQAEIGDENASRTLRLQELPEDVVLDFLQSAENADRAANNNGTIMSIFMKFTEKYLNEEISYEKAVKEISDRLRLYAYE
;
A
#
# COMPACT_ATOMS: atom_id res chain seq x y z
N MET A 1 37.21 -47.50 -45.02
CA MET A 1 38.10 -46.77 -44.13
C MET A 1 37.29 -45.62 -43.53
N ASN A 2 37.20 -45.62 -42.23
CA ASN A 2 36.36 -44.91 -41.29
C ASN A 2 36.13 -43.40 -41.53
N ARG A 3 34.88 -43.03 -41.74
CA ARG A 3 34.36 -41.63 -41.67
C ARG A 3 33.76 -41.22 -40.29
N ASN A 4 33.96 -42.07 -39.26
CA ASN A 4 33.34 -41.86 -37.94
C ASN A 4 34.30 -41.38 -36.83
N ALA A 5 35.57 -41.09 -37.15
CA ALA A 5 36.52 -40.67 -36.12
C ALA A 5 36.70 -39.16 -35.93
N LEU A 6 36.01 -38.33 -36.73
CA LEU A 6 36.15 -36.84 -36.65
C LEU A 6 34.93 -36.08 -36.06
N LYS A 7 33.86 -36.79 -35.61
CA LYS A 7 32.69 -36.13 -35.03
C LYS A 7 32.70 -36.03 -33.49
N ILE A 8 33.50 -36.83 -32.82
CA ILE A 8 33.54 -36.86 -31.34
C ILE A 8 34.28 -35.65 -30.74
N PRO A 9 35.40 -35.12 -31.28
CA PRO A 9 36.04 -33.95 -30.71
C PRO A 9 35.26 -32.63 -30.93
N ALA A 10 34.47 -32.53 -32.03
CA ALA A 10 33.68 -31.32 -32.28
C ALA A 10 32.48 -31.17 -31.33
N ILE A 11 31.85 -32.27 -30.94
CA ILE A 11 30.74 -32.26 -29.96
C ILE A 11 31.27 -31.99 -28.55
N LEU A 12 32.45 -32.52 -28.21
CA LEU A 12 33.06 -32.25 -26.90
C LEU A 12 33.56 -30.81 -26.79
N ILE A 13 34.03 -30.19 -27.87
CA ILE A 13 34.43 -28.77 -27.91
C ILE A 13 33.16 -27.84 -27.83
N CYS A 14 32.07 -28.23 -28.50
CA CYS A 14 30.82 -27.47 -28.38
C CYS A 14 30.18 -27.59 -26.98
N VAL A 15 30.23 -28.76 -26.33
CA VAL A 15 29.71 -28.94 -24.96
C VAL A 15 30.58 -28.21 -23.93
N THR A 16 31.93 -28.23 -24.09
CA THR A 16 32.81 -27.42 -23.23
C THR A 16 32.71 -25.94 -23.52
N PHE A 17 32.42 -25.50 -24.74
CA PHE A 17 32.19 -24.08 -25.04
C PHE A 17 30.81 -23.59 -24.53
N VAL A 18 29.78 -24.43 -24.55
CA VAL A 18 28.47 -24.14 -23.95
C VAL A 18 28.57 -24.17 -22.43
N MET A 19 29.30 -25.07 -21.80
CA MET A 19 29.57 -25.04 -20.35
C MET A 19 30.45 -23.86 -19.93
N LEU A 20 31.41 -23.43 -20.77
CA LEU A 20 32.19 -22.21 -20.50
C LEU A 20 31.37 -20.91 -20.71
N LEU A 21 30.36 -20.93 -21.60
CA LEU A 21 29.41 -19.82 -21.74
C LEU A 21 28.35 -19.77 -20.61
N CYS A 22 28.00 -20.93 -20.04
CA CYS A 22 27.14 -20.97 -18.84
C CYS A 22 27.90 -20.63 -17.55
N CYS A 23 29.22 -20.77 -17.50
CA CYS A 23 30.05 -20.35 -16.37
C CYS A 23 30.56 -18.89 -16.47
N ALA A 24 30.31 -18.20 -17.62
CA ALA A 24 30.68 -16.80 -17.81
C ALA A 24 29.57 -15.81 -17.49
N CYS A 25 28.40 -16.29 -17.02
CA CYS A 25 27.36 -15.44 -16.42
C CYS A 25 27.46 -15.57 -14.91
N GLY A 26 28.31 -14.78 -14.27
CA GLY A 26 28.22 -14.66 -12.82
C GLY A 26 29.54 -14.54 -12.05
N SER A 27 30.47 -13.72 -12.51
CA SER A 27 31.44 -13.10 -11.61
C SER A 27 31.45 -11.60 -11.88
N GLY A 28 30.29 -10.97 -11.70
CA GLY A 28 30.24 -9.58 -11.34
C GLY A 28 30.80 -9.49 -9.92
N ASP A 29 31.74 -8.57 -9.65
CA ASP A 29 32.07 -8.17 -8.30
C ASP A 29 30.78 -7.92 -7.53
N GLN A 30 30.46 -8.79 -6.56
CA GLN A 30 29.31 -8.61 -5.69
C GLN A 30 29.70 -7.55 -4.66
N SER A 31 29.64 -6.30 -5.08
CA SER A 31 29.69 -5.17 -4.15
C SER A 31 28.34 -5.11 -3.46
N GLY A 32 28.33 -5.21 -2.14
CA GLY A 32 27.17 -4.96 -1.29
C GLY A 32 27.30 -3.61 -0.61
N TYR A 33 26.29 -3.21 0.13
CA TYR A 33 26.30 -2.01 0.96
C TYR A 33 26.29 -2.40 2.44
N GLU A 34 27.04 -1.66 3.24
CA GLU A 34 26.99 -1.70 4.71
C GLU A 34 26.17 -0.52 5.17
N GLU A 35 25.06 -0.84 5.87
CA GLU A 35 24.17 0.16 6.47
C GLU A 35 24.69 0.54 7.86
N ARG A 36 24.63 1.83 8.16
CA ARG A 36 24.87 2.40 9.48
C ARG A 36 23.80 3.43 9.80
N GLU A 37 23.07 3.22 10.86
CA GLU A 37 22.15 4.22 11.40
C GLU A 37 22.92 5.37 12.05
N ILE A 38 22.43 6.59 11.87
CA ILE A 38 22.98 7.82 12.41
C ILE A 38 21.98 8.36 13.41
N SER A 39 22.43 8.60 14.63
CA SER A 39 21.57 9.17 15.69
C SER A 39 21.07 10.55 15.30
N LEU A 40 19.78 10.77 15.40
CA LEU A 40 19.14 12.06 15.18
C LEU A 40 19.23 12.96 16.43
N PRO A 41 18.92 14.27 16.32
CA PRO A 41 18.66 15.12 17.47
C PRO A 41 17.58 14.52 18.38
N GLU A 42 17.71 14.72 19.70
CA GLU A 42 16.73 14.25 20.68
C GLU A 42 15.35 14.94 20.46
N GLY A 43 14.26 14.18 20.58
CA GLY A 43 12.89 14.68 20.40
C GLY A 43 12.49 14.94 18.93
N CYS A 44 13.22 14.40 17.97
CA CYS A 44 12.88 14.51 16.55
C CYS A 44 11.61 13.68 16.24
N ASP A 45 10.56 14.36 15.79
CA ASP A 45 9.27 13.78 15.41
C ASP A 45 9.17 13.56 13.89
N ASN A 46 9.64 14.51 13.09
CA ASN A 46 9.59 14.41 11.63
C ASN A 46 10.83 15.07 10.98
N ILE A 47 11.32 14.51 9.88
CA ILE A 47 12.39 15.07 9.05
C ILE A 47 11.77 15.71 7.82
N TRP A 48 11.95 17.03 7.66
CA TRP A 48 11.46 17.78 6.50
C TRP A 48 12.51 17.96 5.41
N ALA A 49 13.76 18.04 5.78
CA ALA A 49 14.86 18.17 4.84
C ALA A 49 16.14 17.57 5.40
N PHE A 50 16.95 17.03 4.51
CA PHE A 50 18.30 16.57 4.82
C PHE A 50 19.23 16.86 3.64
N ASN A 51 20.44 17.35 3.93
CA ASN A 51 21.47 17.43 2.92
C ASN A 51 22.88 17.19 3.49
N VAL A 52 23.81 16.85 2.60
CA VAL A 52 25.23 16.71 2.88
C VAL A 52 25.97 17.63 1.94
N ALA A 53 26.67 18.64 2.51
CA ALA A 53 27.46 19.58 1.72
C ALA A 53 28.82 18.96 1.29
N ASP A 54 29.45 19.57 0.30
CA ASP A 54 30.73 19.12 -0.26
C ASP A 54 31.86 19.00 0.77
N ASP A 55 31.83 19.83 1.80
CA ASP A 55 32.78 19.77 2.92
C ASP A 55 32.48 18.71 3.97
N GLY A 56 31.37 17.94 3.74
CA GLY A 56 30.90 16.87 4.61
C GLY A 56 30.03 17.33 5.78
N VAL A 57 29.66 18.61 5.81
CA VAL A 57 28.70 19.14 6.79
C VAL A 57 27.32 18.63 6.46
N MET A 58 26.68 18.02 7.44
CA MET A 58 25.30 17.51 7.35
C MET A 58 24.35 18.53 7.95
N ARG A 59 23.21 18.73 7.31
CA ARG A 59 22.13 19.60 7.81
C ARG A 59 20.80 18.85 7.76
N ILE A 60 20.01 19.04 8.81
CA ILE A 60 18.70 18.43 8.93
C ILE A 60 17.69 19.45 9.47
N ALA A 61 16.51 19.47 8.89
CA ALA A 61 15.36 20.20 9.41
C ALA A 61 14.37 19.20 9.99
N VAL A 62 14.01 19.40 11.25
CA VAL A 62 13.14 18.48 11.99
C VAL A 62 12.05 19.25 12.74
N THR A 63 10.92 18.59 12.99
CA THR A 63 9.93 19.01 13.97
C THR A 63 10.27 18.35 15.31
N GLU A 64 10.12 19.07 16.40
CA GLU A 64 10.29 18.57 17.77
C GLU A 64 8.96 18.11 18.35
N GLU A 65 8.89 16.89 18.86
CA GLU A 65 7.65 16.22 19.30
C GLU A 65 6.85 17.03 20.35
N GLU A 66 7.52 17.53 21.39
CA GLU A 66 6.85 18.21 22.49
C GLU A 66 6.28 19.58 22.11
N THR A 67 6.95 20.31 21.22
CA THR A 67 6.62 21.71 20.92
C THR A 67 5.99 21.90 19.55
N GLN A 68 6.07 20.88 18.70
CA GLN A 68 5.73 20.92 17.28
C GLN A 68 6.48 22.03 16.49
N LYS A 69 7.52 22.60 17.10
CA LYS A 69 8.36 23.62 16.46
C LYS A 69 9.40 23.01 15.54
N GLY A 70 9.67 23.71 14.47
CA GLY A 70 10.66 23.31 13.49
C GLY A 70 12.04 23.88 13.75
N TYR A 71 13.06 23.01 13.77
CA TYR A 71 14.45 23.37 14.02
C TYR A 71 15.37 22.87 12.94
N ALA A 72 16.36 23.72 12.57
CA ALA A 72 17.50 23.32 11.76
C ALA A 72 18.69 22.95 12.63
N TRP A 73 19.30 21.81 12.32
CA TRP A 73 20.50 21.31 13.01
C TRP A 73 21.63 21.06 12.03
N GLU A 74 22.86 21.18 12.51
CA GLU A 74 24.08 20.96 11.74
C GLU A 74 24.99 19.96 12.45
N SER A 75 25.59 19.02 11.71
CA SER A 75 26.62 18.11 12.17
C SER A 75 27.88 18.29 11.32
N ARG A 76 29.02 18.46 11.98
CA ARG A 76 30.36 18.56 11.36
C ARG A 76 31.20 17.29 11.51
N ASN A 77 30.65 16.28 12.18
CA ASN A 77 31.31 15.00 12.49
C ASN A 77 30.49 13.79 11.99
N ARG A 78 29.79 13.95 10.87
CA ARG A 78 29.01 12.88 10.21
C ARG A 78 27.92 12.28 11.06
N GLY A 79 27.22 13.12 11.81
CA GLY A 79 26.08 12.72 12.61
C GLY A 79 26.44 12.14 13.99
N GLU A 80 27.71 12.16 14.42
CA GLU A 80 28.08 11.76 15.78
C GLU A 80 27.55 12.75 16.84
N SER A 81 27.40 14.02 16.47
CA SER A 81 26.70 15.02 17.27
C SER A 81 26.09 16.10 16.40
N TRP A 82 25.02 16.71 16.91
CA TRP A 82 24.25 17.74 16.24
C TRP A 82 24.22 19.02 17.06
N GLU A 83 24.39 20.17 16.38
CA GLU A 83 24.28 21.50 16.95
C GLU A 83 23.02 22.18 16.40
N ARG A 84 22.11 22.61 17.29
CA ARG A 84 20.92 23.39 16.90
C ARG A 84 21.33 24.74 16.39
N ARG A 85 20.91 25.10 15.20
CA ARG A 85 21.28 26.36 14.54
C ARG A 85 20.22 27.42 14.77
N TRP A 86 19.02 27.19 14.34
CA TRP A 86 17.90 28.13 14.43
C TRP A 86 16.55 27.43 14.41
N CYS A 87 15.53 28.14 14.91
CA CYS A 87 14.14 27.72 14.86
C CYS A 87 13.47 28.35 13.64
N TYR A 88 13.10 27.56 12.62
CA TYR A 88 12.52 28.12 11.41
C TYR A 88 11.07 28.56 11.60
N THR A 89 10.30 27.90 12.46
CA THR A 89 8.92 28.34 12.76
C THR A 89 8.88 29.68 13.47
N ASP A 90 9.78 29.92 14.43
CA ASP A 90 9.89 31.26 15.09
C ASP A 90 10.36 32.32 14.10
N ALA A 91 11.36 31.99 13.24
CA ALA A 91 11.88 32.92 12.24
C ALA A 91 10.84 33.37 11.21
N MET A 92 9.91 32.47 10.86
CA MET A 92 8.79 32.72 9.96
C MET A 92 7.53 33.27 10.65
N HIS A 93 7.60 33.51 11.98
CA HIS A 93 6.46 33.98 12.79
C HIS A 93 5.25 33.07 12.75
N ILE A 94 5.46 31.74 12.73
CA ILE A 94 4.39 30.75 12.82
C ILE A 94 3.96 30.59 14.29
N THR A 95 2.71 30.88 14.58
CA THR A 95 2.17 30.85 15.96
C THR A 95 1.54 29.51 16.34
N GLU A 96 1.06 28.76 15.37
CA GLU A 96 0.42 27.45 15.52
C GLU A 96 1.13 26.43 14.60
N PRO A 97 2.34 25.97 14.98
CA PRO A 97 3.16 25.13 14.11
C PRO A 97 2.52 23.78 13.80
N GLU A 98 1.62 23.29 14.65
CA GLU A 98 0.84 22.05 14.46
C GLU A 98 -0.22 22.15 13.36
N LYS A 99 -0.53 23.35 12.89
CA LYS A 99 -1.52 23.59 11.83
C LYS A 99 -0.93 23.87 10.46
N VAL A 100 0.38 23.80 10.33
CA VAL A 100 1.05 24.13 9.06
C VAL A 100 1.89 22.99 8.53
N ASP A 101 1.89 22.85 7.22
CA ASP A 101 2.87 22.04 6.49
C ASP A 101 4.03 22.88 6.02
N CYS A 102 5.23 22.34 6.18
CA CYS A 102 6.46 22.99 5.76
C CYS A 102 7.23 22.09 4.80
N SER A 103 7.53 22.57 3.60
CA SER A 103 8.56 21.99 2.73
C SER A 103 9.81 22.82 2.80
N LEU A 104 10.97 22.20 3.08
CA LEU A 104 12.23 22.91 3.29
C LEU A 104 13.36 22.28 2.47
N SER A 105 14.25 23.12 1.94
CA SER A 105 15.43 22.69 1.19
C SER A 105 16.64 23.51 1.61
N PHE A 106 17.79 22.84 1.81
CA PHE A 106 19.06 23.48 2.18
C PHE A 106 20.00 23.68 0.99
N SER A 107 20.69 24.81 0.96
CA SER A 107 21.87 24.98 0.12
C SER A 107 23.11 24.34 0.74
N ALA A 108 24.17 24.17 -0.07
CA ALA A 108 25.50 23.77 0.40
C ALA A 108 26.08 24.73 1.45
N LYS A 109 25.73 26.02 1.41
CA LYS A 109 26.19 27.06 2.35
C LYS A 109 25.36 27.12 3.64
N GLY A 110 24.26 26.39 3.74
CA GLY A 110 23.38 26.36 4.91
C GLY A 110 22.27 27.41 4.89
N ASN A 111 22.05 28.10 3.78
CA ASN A 111 20.81 28.84 3.55
C ASN A 111 19.66 27.85 3.29
N ALA A 112 18.44 28.30 3.51
CA ALA A 112 17.26 27.44 3.26
C ALA A 112 16.16 28.22 2.54
N VAL A 113 15.37 27.52 1.75
CA VAL A 113 14.06 27.98 1.29
C VAL A 113 13.01 27.12 1.93
N CYS A 114 11.92 27.73 2.39
CA CYS A 114 10.81 27.06 3.03
C CYS A 114 9.50 27.55 2.44
N THR A 115 8.64 26.64 2.04
CA THR A 115 7.22 26.91 1.76
C THR A 115 6.40 26.43 2.94
N VAL A 116 5.41 27.22 3.32
CA VAL A 116 4.53 26.97 4.46
C VAL A 116 3.09 27.05 3.96
N SER A 117 2.34 25.99 4.15
CA SER A 117 0.91 25.94 3.84
C SER A 117 0.12 25.80 5.13
N ASP A 118 -0.90 26.64 5.32
CA ASP A 118 -1.78 26.60 6.48
C ASP A 118 -2.87 25.55 6.27
N ARG A 119 -2.99 24.59 7.20
CA ARG A 119 -4.04 23.58 7.25
C ARG A 119 -5.27 24.07 8.01
N SER A 120 -5.62 25.36 7.99
CA SER A 120 -6.80 25.81 8.71
C SER A 120 -8.06 25.18 8.13
N LEU A 121 -8.68 24.33 8.94
CA LEU A 121 -9.83 23.48 8.59
C LEU A 121 -11.15 24.22 8.45
N ASP A 122 -11.17 25.50 8.80
CA ASP A 122 -12.40 26.28 8.79
C ASP A 122 -12.79 26.77 7.37
N GLU A 123 -11.83 26.84 6.46
CA GLU A 123 -12.04 27.18 5.05
C GLU A 123 -11.01 26.42 4.15
N PRO A 124 -11.25 25.17 3.77
CA PRO A 124 -10.31 24.39 2.94
C PRO A 124 -10.03 24.99 1.56
N GLU A 125 -10.84 25.95 1.11
CA GLU A 125 -10.68 26.65 -0.17
C GLU A 125 -9.63 27.77 -0.15
N CYS A 126 -9.05 28.09 1.01
CA CYS A 126 -8.08 29.18 1.18
C CYS A 126 -6.80 28.72 1.86
N MET A 127 -6.01 27.84 1.22
CA MET A 127 -4.64 27.58 1.68
C MET A 127 -3.78 28.83 1.44
N ASP A 128 -3.44 29.56 2.49
CA ASP A 128 -2.49 30.67 2.40
C ASP A 128 -1.06 30.13 2.43
N THR A 129 -0.51 29.86 1.24
CA THR A 129 0.85 29.36 1.11
C THR A 129 1.82 30.52 1.02
N ARG A 130 2.83 30.52 1.91
CA ARG A 130 3.89 31.51 1.96
C ARG A 130 5.23 30.87 1.67
N CYS A 131 6.12 31.61 1.01
CA CYS A 131 7.48 31.17 0.74
C CYS A 131 8.49 32.07 1.45
N PHE A 132 9.48 31.46 2.12
CA PHE A 132 10.51 32.16 2.87
C PHE A 132 11.90 31.74 2.42
N TYR A 133 12.78 32.68 2.25
CA TYR A 133 14.21 32.44 2.19
C TYR A 133 14.83 32.69 3.57
N MET A 134 15.71 31.81 4.00
CA MET A 134 16.42 31.92 5.27
C MET A 134 17.93 31.87 5.02
N ASP A 135 18.65 32.85 5.55
CA ASP A 135 20.12 32.85 5.50
C ASP A 135 20.70 31.79 6.47
N SER A 136 21.99 31.52 6.37
CA SER A 136 22.68 30.56 7.23
C SER A 136 22.68 30.93 8.73
N GLN A 137 22.23 32.13 9.09
CA GLN A 137 22.06 32.58 10.47
C GLN A 137 20.62 32.43 10.96
N GLY A 138 19.69 32.02 10.09
CA GLY A 138 18.27 31.85 10.41
C GLY A 138 17.43 33.11 10.29
N ASN A 139 17.92 34.15 9.62
CA ASN A 139 17.11 35.34 9.35
C ASN A 139 16.18 35.01 8.16
N ALA A 140 14.87 35.04 8.40
CA ALA A 140 13.86 34.74 7.40
C ALA A 140 13.45 36.03 6.64
N LYS A 141 13.29 35.91 5.33
CA LYS A 141 12.74 36.91 4.44
C LYS A 141 11.59 36.29 3.64
N GLU A 142 10.39 36.83 3.78
CA GLU A 142 9.27 36.41 2.99
C GLU A 142 9.41 36.85 1.51
N LEU A 143 9.16 35.94 0.62
CA LEU A 143 9.27 36.13 -0.83
C LEU A 143 7.89 36.51 -1.39
N SER A 144 7.48 37.76 -1.21
CA SER A 144 6.11 38.23 -1.49
C SER A 144 5.70 38.30 -2.98
N ASN A 145 6.67 38.17 -3.89
CA ASN A 145 6.41 38.31 -5.34
C ASN A 145 6.28 36.97 -6.07
N VAL A 146 6.44 35.85 -5.38
CA VAL A 146 6.60 34.53 -6.02
C VAL A 146 5.28 33.80 -6.14
N MET A 147 4.33 34.11 -5.29
CA MET A 147 3.00 33.54 -5.35
C MET A 147 1.95 34.66 -5.37
N PRO A 148 1.37 34.98 -6.53
CA PRO A 148 0.16 35.75 -6.51
C PRO A 148 -0.85 34.97 -5.66
N ARG A 149 -1.48 35.58 -4.66
CA ARG A 149 -2.63 35.04 -3.98
C ARG A 149 -3.61 34.63 -5.07
N SER A 150 -3.65 33.35 -5.41
CA SER A 150 -4.51 32.85 -6.47
C SER A 150 -5.93 32.96 -5.94
N GLU A 151 -6.77 33.69 -6.65
CA GLU A 151 -8.20 33.40 -6.64
C GLU A 151 -8.31 31.96 -7.14
N VAL A 152 -8.62 31.04 -6.23
CA VAL A 152 -8.74 29.61 -6.48
C VAL A 152 -9.68 29.42 -7.65
N SER A 153 -9.17 28.89 -8.74
CA SER A 153 -10.04 28.42 -9.82
C SER A 153 -10.61 27.06 -9.42
N GLU A 154 -11.91 26.91 -9.49
CA GLU A 154 -12.77 25.79 -9.08
C GLU A 154 -12.49 24.42 -9.70
N ALA A 155 -11.29 24.10 -10.14
CA ALA A 155 -11.13 22.90 -10.96
C ALA A 155 -9.83 22.11 -10.79
N LEU A 156 -9.32 21.88 -9.56
CA LEU A 156 -8.33 20.78 -9.41
C LEU A 156 -8.15 20.43 -7.92
N TYR A 157 -9.08 19.66 -7.40
CA TYR A 157 -8.86 18.85 -6.20
C TYR A 157 -8.16 17.58 -6.64
N ILE A 158 -6.89 17.43 -6.30
CA ILE A 158 -6.22 16.13 -6.30
C ILE A 158 -5.80 15.90 -4.87
N GLY A 159 -6.33 14.83 -4.26
CA GLY A 159 -6.19 14.49 -2.87
C GLY A 159 -4.75 14.39 -2.39
N ASP A 160 -4.58 14.59 -1.09
CA ASP A 160 -3.39 14.39 -0.25
C ASP A 160 -2.12 15.17 -0.62
N GLY A 161 -1.92 16.30 0.08
CA GLY A 161 -0.63 16.91 0.32
C GLY A 161 -0.08 17.74 -0.82
N PHE A 162 -0.60 18.93 -1.02
CA PHE A 162 0.04 19.95 -1.85
C PHE A 162 1.32 20.44 -1.20
N SER A 163 2.43 19.79 -1.47
CA SER A 163 3.75 20.33 -1.18
C SER A 163 4.18 21.19 -2.36
N TYR A 164 4.19 22.50 -2.16
CA TYR A 164 5.00 23.38 -3.01
C TYR A 164 6.46 23.00 -2.82
N ASP A 165 7.09 22.49 -3.86
CA ASP A 165 8.48 22.14 -3.74
C ASP A 165 9.34 23.36 -4.12
N SER A 166 10.11 23.83 -3.17
CA SER A 166 11.09 24.88 -3.37
C SER A 166 12.48 24.32 -3.14
N ARG A 167 13.40 24.58 -4.09
CA ARG A 167 14.78 24.08 -3.99
C ARG A 167 15.79 25.17 -4.25
N ILE A 168 16.87 25.16 -3.47
CA ILE A 168 18.04 25.97 -3.74
C ILE A 168 18.86 25.26 -4.81
N ILE A 169 19.06 25.94 -5.95
CA ILE A 169 19.82 25.40 -7.08
C ILE A 169 21.29 25.69 -6.93
N ASP A 170 21.61 26.97 -6.69
CA ASP A 170 22.98 27.44 -6.50
C ASP A 170 23.05 28.58 -5.43
N SER A 171 24.13 29.32 -5.39
CA SER A 171 24.30 30.38 -4.41
C SER A 171 23.43 31.63 -4.67
N GLU A 172 22.73 31.69 -5.78
CA GLU A 172 22.01 32.89 -6.23
C GLU A 172 20.59 32.60 -6.71
N ASN A 173 20.25 31.31 -6.99
CA ASN A 173 18.99 30.95 -7.62
C ASN A 173 18.21 29.93 -6.80
N LEU A 174 16.91 30.21 -6.68
CA LEU A 174 15.90 29.33 -6.11
C LEU A 174 14.97 28.83 -7.22
N LEU A 175 14.56 27.57 -7.13
CA LEU A 175 13.50 27.01 -7.94
C LEU A 175 12.20 27.02 -7.11
N ILE A 176 11.13 27.53 -7.68
CA ILE A 176 9.82 27.58 -7.03
C ILE A 176 8.76 27.16 -8.03
N SER A 177 7.91 26.24 -7.62
CA SER A 177 6.72 25.82 -8.37
C SER A 177 5.45 26.26 -7.67
N ASN A 178 4.45 26.74 -8.43
CA ASN A 178 3.14 27.06 -7.92
C ASN A 178 2.11 25.94 -8.22
N GLU A 179 0.92 26.03 -7.63
CA GLU A 179 -0.20 25.07 -7.81
C GLU A 179 -0.60 24.85 -9.27
N SER A 180 -0.48 25.88 -10.09
CA SER A 180 -0.80 25.79 -11.51
C SER A 180 0.27 25.04 -12.32
N GLY A 181 1.31 24.50 -11.68
CA GLY A 181 2.44 23.83 -12.35
C GLY A 181 3.40 24.80 -13.01
N GLU A 182 3.30 26.11 -12.75
CA GLU A 182 4.27 27.08 -13.22
C GLU A 182 5.53 27.02 -12.38
N THR A 183 6.68 26.99 -13.00
CA THR A 183 7.99 26.85 -12.35
C THR A 183 8.91 28.00 -12.72
N TYR A 184 9.44 28.65 -11.69
CA TYR A 184 10.23 29.85 -11.83
C TYR A 184 11.62 29.70 -11.21
N LEU A 185 12.60 30.38 -11.78
CA LEU A 185 13.85 30.71 -11.12
C LEU A 185 13.75 32.11 -10.48
N LEU A 186 14.14 32.19 -9.23
CA LEU A 186 14.15 33.42 -8.45
C LEU A 186 15.56 33.68 -7.95
N ASN A 187 16.03 34.91 -8.09
CA ASN A 187 17.29 35.33 -7.46
C ASN A 187 17.08 35.66 -5.97
N GLU A 188 17.84 35.04 -5.10
CA GLU A 188 17.68 35.16 -3.62
C GLU A 188 17.97 36.56 -3.09
N GLU A 189 18.91 37.29 -3.71
CA GLU A 189 19.31 38.63 -3.24
C GLU A 189 18.32 39.70 -3.70
N THR A 190 17.93 39.68 -4.99
CA THR A 190 17.06 40.69 -5.57
C THR A 190 15.59 40.43 -5.35
N ASN A 191 15.22 39.19 -5.07
CA ASN A 191 13.82 38.70 -5.02
C ASN A 191 13.07 38.94 -6.35
N GLU A 192 13.78 38.84 -7.46
CA GLU A 192 13.25 38.99 -8.80
C GLU A 192 13.22 37.61 -9.51
N ILE A 193 12.15 37.36 -10.24
CA ILE A 193 12.05 36.18 -11.12
C ILE A 193 13.05 36.40 -12.25
N THR A 194 14.06 35.53 -12.33
CA THR A 194 15.10 35.58 -13.36
C THR A 194 14.71 34.79 -14.60
N ASP A 195 13.88 33.76 -14.44
CA ASP A 195 13.37 32.98 -15.56
C ASP A 195 12.06 32.28 -15.20
N CYS A 196 11.25 31.96 -16.22
CA CYS A 196 10.04 31.15 -16.15
C CYS A 196 10.26 29.88 -16.96
N ILE A 197 10.53 28.77 -16.29
CA ILE A 197 10.82 27.48 -16.93
C ILE A 197 9.53 26.88 -17.51
N LEU A 198 8.46 26.95 -16.74
CA LEU A 198 7.12 26.45 -17.08
C LEU A 198 6.10 27.56 -16.85
N ASN A 199 5.17 27.72 -17.77
CA ASN A 199 4.09 28.70 -17.66
C ASN A 199 2.73 28.07 -17.98
N SER A 200 1.64 28.81 -17.70
CA SER A 200 0.25 28.37 -17.93
C SER A 200 -0.08 27.94 -19.37
N LYS A 201 0.77 28.24 -20.34
CA LYS A 201 0.60 27.81 -21.74
C LYS A 201 1.27 26.48 -22.06
N ASN A 202 2.18 26.02 -21.19
CA ASN A 202 2.90 24.76 -21.31
C ASN A 202 3.05 24.12 -19.93
N PRO A 203 1.94 23.85 -19.21
CA PRO A 203 2.04 23.26 -17.89
C PRO A 203 2.53 21.82 -18.03
N LEU A 204 3.52 21.41 -17.24
CA LEU A 204 3.61 20.04 -16.82
C LEU A 204 2.45 19.85 -15.84
N TYR A 205 1.47 19.02 -16.18
CA TYR A 205 0.44 18.66 -15.24
C TYR A 205 1.08 18.06 -14.00
N SER A 206 0.95 18.76 -12.89
CA SER A 206 1.55 18.44 -11.60
C SER A 206 3.05 18.07 -11.72
N PRO A 207 3.99 19.03 -11.60
CA PRO A 207 5.41 18.68 -11.46
C PRO A 207 5.57 17.97 -10.10
N GLY A 208 5.55 16.64 -10.14
CA GLY A 208 5.59 15.83 -8.93
C GLY A 208 6.99 15.64 -8.37
N ALA A 209 8.04 15.91 -9.13
CA ALA A 209 9.41 15.77 -8.65
C ALA A 209 10.41 16.67 -9.39
N PHE A 210 11.38 17.17 -8.62
CA PHE A 210 12.50 17.92 -9.15
C PHE A 210 13.80 17.19 -8.84
N MET A 211 14.73 17.20 -9.79
CA MET A 211 16.11 16.82 -9.55
C MET A 211 17.01 17.95 -10.01
N VAL A 212 18.03 18.25 -9.22
CA VAL A 212 19.01 19.28 -9.54
C VAL A 212 20.40 18.66 -9.47
N GLU A 213 21.18 18.84 -10.54
CA GLU A 213 22.59 18.47 -10.57
C GLU A 213 23.42 19.55 -11.27
N GLY A 214 24.14 20.33 -10.48
CA GLY A 214 24.86 21.50 -10.99
C GLY A 214 23.92 22.48 -11.71
N ASP A 215 24.23 22.81 -12.97
CA ASP A 215 23.41 23.71 -13.80
C ASP A 215 22.20 23.01 -14.43
N GLN A 216 21.99 21.71 -14.21
CA GLN A 216 20.90 20.94 -14.81
C GLN A 216 19.74 20.76 -13.83
N ILE A 217 18.56 21.11 -14.27
CA ILE A 217 17.30 20.94 -13.56
C ILE A 217 16.42 19.98 -14.37
N TYR A 218 15.92 18.95 -13.72
CA TYR A 218 15.01 17.95 -14.30
C TYR A 218 13.67 18.08 -13.61
N LEU A 219 12.63 18.36 -14.40
CA LEU A 219 11.23 18.46 -13.94
C LEU A 219 10.47 17.26 -14.48
N LEU A 220 9.88 16.46 -13.58
CA LEU A 220 9.08 15.30 -13.93
C LEU A 220 7.60 15.60 -13.66
N GLY A 221 6.75 15.35 -14.64
CA GLY A 221 5.30 15.47 -14.56
C GLY A 221 4.59 14.26 -15.15
N VAL A 222 3.27 14.22 -15.01
CA VAL A 222 2.42 13.16 -15.57
C VAL A 222 2.44 13.24 -17.11
N GLY A 223 3.44 12.75 -17.74
CA GLY A 223 3.51 12.65 -19.19
C GLY A 223 4.80 13.13 -19.83
N ASP A 224 5.59 13.97 -19.18
CA ASP A 224 6.84 14.44 -19.78
C ASP A 224 7.96 14.70 -18.75
N VAL A 225 9.21 14.74 -19.21
CA VAL A 225 10.39 15.16 -18.46
C VAL A 225 11.01 16.36 -19.15
N ILE A 226 11.16 17.45 -18.45
CA ILE A 226 11.85 18.64 -18.93
C ILE A 226 13.23 18.73 -18.32
N GLN A 227 14.24 18.82 -19.16
CA GLN A 227 15.60 19.16 -18.76
C GLN A 227 15.86 20.63 -19.10
N TYR A 228 16.20 21.39 -18.08
CA TYR A 228 16.49 22.81 -18.18
C TYR A 228 17.91 23.12 -17.69
N ASN A 229 18.64 23.93 -18.44
CA ASN A 229 19.96 24.41 -18.05
C ASN A 229 19.83 25.81 -17.44
N SER A 230 20.09 25.94 -16.15
CA SER A 230 19.92 27.21 -15.41
C SER A 230 20.93 28.30 -15.82
N LYS A 231 22.10 27.89 -16.32
CA LYS A 231 23.15 28.82 -16.75
C LYS A 231 22.94 29.35 -18.17
N GLU A 232 22.39 28.49 -19.05
CA GLU A 232 22.09 28.86 -20.44
C GLU A 232 20.68 29.43 -20.59
N HIS A 233 19.85 29.38 -19.54
CA HIS A 233 18.44 29.77 -19.53
C HIS A 233 17.64 29.08 -20.66
N ALA A 234 17.86 27.77 -20.83
CA ALA A 234 17.32 27.04 -21.97
C ALA A 234 16.81 25.65 -21.63
N VAL A 235 15.67 25.28 -22.22
CA VAL A 235 15.16 23.90 -22.21
C VAL A 235 15.98 23.08 -23.20
N GLU A 236 16.64 22.04 -22.70
CA GLU A 236 17.38 21.10 -23.51
C GLU A 236 16.46 19.95 -23.97
N LYS A 237 16.27 19.82 -25.30
CA LYS A 237 15.54 18.69 -25.88
C LYS A 237 16.50 17.55 -26.15
N LYS A 238 16.69 16.63 -25.21
CA LYS A 238 17.45 15.39 -25.42
C LYS A 238 16.50 14.19 -25.43
N ASN A 239 16.60 13.33 -26.45
CA ASN A 239 16.06 11.98 -26.43
C ASN A 239 16.99 11.11 -25.58
N ASP A 240 16.91 11.22 -24.26
CA ASP A 240 17.72 10.44 -23.34
C ASP A 240 16.94 9.22 -22.88
N LYS A 241 17.48 8.03 -23.20
CA LYS A 241 16.87 6.75 -22.81
C LYS A 241 16.81 6.57 -21.29
N THR A 242 17.73 7.15 -20.55
CA THR A 242 17.75 7.09 -19.08
C THR A 242 16.61 7.89 -18.49
N LEU A 243 16.40 9.11 -18.97
CA LEU A 243 15.28 9.96 -18.54
C LEU A 243 13.92 9.33 -18.86
N GLU A 244 13.79 8.67 -20.03
CA GLU A 244 12.55 7.93 -20.36
C GLU A 244 12.29 6.76 -19.39
N LEU A 245 13.34 6.08 -18.91
CA LEU A 245 13.19 5.03 -17.90
C LEU A 245 12.82 5.61 -16.53
N VAL A 246 13.43 6.74 -16.14
CA VAL A 246 13.09 7.46 -14.89
C VAL A 246 11.64 7.91 -14.91
N LYS A 247 11.19 8.56 -15.99
CA LYS A 247 9.81 8.97 -16.20
C LYS A 247 8.84 7.79 -16.06
N LYS A 248 9.13 6.68 -16.74
CA LYS A 248 8.29 5.49 -16.68
C LYS A 248 8.23 4.90 -15.25
N ALA A 249 9.32 4.92 -14.52
CA ALA A 249 9.35 4.46 -13.13
C ALA A 249 8.54 5.38 -12.22
N TYR A 250 8.60 6.69 -12.44
CA TYR A 250 7.85 7.69 -11.67
C TYR A 250 6.33 7.57 -11.90
N VAL A 251 5.89 7.50 -13.16
CA VAL A 251 4.45 7.38 -13.50
C VAL A 251 3.82 6.07 -13.02
N ASN A 252 4.60 4.99 -12.91
CA ASN A 252 4.14 3.68 -12.44
C ASN A 252 4.35 3.49 -10.93
N SER A 253 4.67 4.53 -10.17
CA SER A 253 4.85 4.45 -8.73
C SER A 253 3.58 4.94 -8.04
N ASP A 254 2.88 4.05 -7.35
CA ASP A 254 1.65 4.38 -6.61
C ASP A 254 1.92 5.10 -5.29
N LYS A 255 3.19 5.22 -4.87
CA LYS A 255 3.61 5.89 -3.63
C LYS A 255 4.63 6.99 -3.90
N LEU A 256 4.73 7.95 -2.98
CA LEU A 256 5.69 9.05 -3.00
C LEU A 256 7.12 8.54 -3.19
N ALA A 257 7.55 8.53 -4.44
CA ALA A 257 8.89 8.12 -4.80
C ALA A 257 9.84 9.31 -4.75
N VAL A 258 10.95 9.16 -4.04
CA VAL A 258 11.96 10.19 -3.97
C VAL A 258 13.00 9.97 -5.04
N LEU A 259 13.25 11.04 -5.79
CA LEU A 259 14.19 11.09 -6.90
C LEU A 259 15.33 12.05 -6.58
N THR A 260 16.55 11.68 -6.98
CA THR A 260 17.70 12.57 -6.95
C THR A 260 18.64 12.28 -8.11
N ALA A 261 19.44 13.29 -8.50
CA ALA A 261 20.50 13.13 -9.49
C ALA A 261 21.87 13.25 -8.80
N HIS A 262 22.84 12.42 -9.22
CA HIS A 262 24.20 12.47 -8.73
C HIS A 262 25.17 11.94 -9.78
N LYS A 263 26.14 12.76 -10.18
CA LYS A 263 27.19 12.45 -11.19
C LYS A 263 26.65 11.92 -12.52
N GLY A 264 25.54 12.51 -12.99
CA GLY A 264 24.91 12.15 -14.26
C GLY A 264 24.02 10.91 -14.21
N ASP A 265 23.87 10.28 -13.07
CA ASP A 265 22.95 9.18 -12.81
C ASP A 265 21.75 9.63 -12.00
N PHE A 266 20.63 8.89 -12.14
CA PHE A 266 19.40 9.17 -11.41
C PHE A 266 19.14 8.05 -10.41
N TYR A 267 18.67 8.41 -9.23
CA TYR A 267 18.39 7.49 -8.14
C TYR A 267 16.93 7.63 -7.70
N PHE A 268 16.28 6.51 -7.52
CA PHE A 268 14.86 6.39 -7.22
C PHE A 268 14.66 5.44 -6.05
N PHE A 269 14.08 5.93 -4.95
CA PHE A 269 13.73 5.13 -3.78
C PHE A 269 12.24 4.79 -3.79
N ASN A 270 11.91 3.53 -3.60
CA ASN A 270 10.55 3.01 -3.46
C ASN A 270 10.52 1.76 -2.56
N GLU A 271 9.38 1.06 -2.51
CA GLU A 271 9.17 -0.18 -1.74
C GLU A 271 10.16 -1.32 -2.02
N ASP A 272 10.79 -1.32 -3.17
CA ASP A 272 11.85 -2.28 -3.56
C ASP A 272 13.27 -1.88 -3.10
N GLY A 273 13.43 -0.68 -2.54
CA GLY A 273 14.70 -0.09 -2.17
C GLY A 273 15.19 0.99 -3.15
N LEU A 274 16.49 1.25 -3.18
CA LEU A 274 17.08 2.30 -4.02
C LEU A 274 17.51 1.74 -5.38
N LYS A 275 16.96 2.30 -6.45
CA LYS A 275 17.31 1.98 -7.84
C LYS A 275 18.22 3.05 -8.42
N ARG A 276 19.10 2.68 -9.34
CA ARG A 276 19.96 3.57 -10.13
C ARG A 276 19.60 3.45 -11.60
N PHE A 277 19.49 4.58 -12.28
CA PHE A 277 19.29 4.70 -13.71
C PHE A 277 20.51 5.34 -14.33
N SER A 278 21.22 4.61 -15.18
CA SER A 278 22.48 5.03 -15.79
C SER A 278 22.59 4.38 -17.16
N ASP A 279 23.09 5.09 -18.18
CA ASP A 279 23.35 4.57 -19.53
C ASP A 279 22.17 3.83 -20.18
N GLY A 280 20.94 4.30 -19.95
CA GLY A 280 19.72 3.69 -20.45
C GLY A 280 19.38 2.34 -19.83
N LYS A 281 19.85 2.09 -18.59
CA LYS A 281 19.56 0.88 -17.81
C LYS A 281 19.05 1.23 -16.41
N LYS A 282 18.14 0.38 -15.90
CA LYS A 282 17.70 0.37 -14.51
C LYS A 282 18.45 -0.73 -13.76
N GLN A 283 19.00 -0.43 -12.60
CA GLN A 283 19.72 -1.38 -11.74
C GLN A 283 19.27 -1.20 -10.28
N THR A 284 19.20 -2.29 -9.53
CA THR A 284 19.07 -2.18 -8.07
C THR A 284 20.41 -1.69 -7.53
N PHE A 285 20.37 -0.57 -6.81
CA PHE A 285 21.54 0.05 -6.22
C PHE A 285 21.73 -0.41 -4.77
N ILE A 286 20.69 -0.26 -3.94
CA ILE A 286 20.59 -0.84 -2.60
C ILE A 286 19.25 -1.58 -2.54
N SER A 287 19.32 -2.89 -2.33
CA SER A 287 18.11 -3.73 -2.23
C SER A 287 17.42 -3.52 -0.90
N LYS A 288 16.08 -3.63 -0.86
CA LYS A 288 15.33 -3.66 0.41
C LYS A 288 15.85 -4.72 1.40
N LYS A 289 16.48 -5.80 0.92
CA LYS A 289 17.11 -6.83 1.75
C LYS A 289 18.40 -6.36 2.46
N GLU A 290 18.95 -5.23 2.06
CA GLU A 290 20.13 -4.60 2.67
C GLU A 290 19.74 -3.49 3.65
N MET A 291 18.44 -3.14 3.73
CA MET A 291 17.87 -2.12 4.61
C MET A 291 17.36 -2.73 5.91
N SER A 292 17.58 -2.07 7.04
CA SER A 292 17.11 -2.51 8.35
C SER A 292 15.66 -2.09 8.66
N PHE A 293 15.02 -1.35 7.76
CA PHE A 293 13.63 -0.92 7.85
C PHE A 293 12.83 -1.48 6.67
N VAL A 294 11.51 -1.37 6.74
CA VAL A 294 10.59 -1.79 5.68
C VAL A 294 10.29 -0.60 4.76
N PRO A 295 10.78 -0.59 3.50
CA PRO A 295 10.63 0.56 2.62
C PRO A 295 9.18 0.94 2.30
N SER A 296 8.24 0.00 2.31
CA SER A 296 6.81 0.27 2.07
C SER A 296 6.11 1.06 3.19
N GLU A 297 6.75 1.20 4.37
CA GLU A 297 6.25 2.02 5.49
C GLU A 297 6.74 3.46 5.47
N VAL A 298 7.61 3.79 4.53
CA VAL A 298 8.18 5.14 4.41
C VAL A 298 7.20 6.04 3.67
N TYR A 299 6.70 7.08 4.34
CA TYR A 299 5.84 8.09 3.74
C TYR A 299 6.59 9.38 3.34
N GLY A 300 7.79 9.59 3.86
CA GLY A 300 8.64 10.73 3.50
C GLY A 300 10.10 10.34 3.54
N SER A 301 10.87 10.75 2.54
CA SER A 301 12.31 10.47 2.50
C SER A 301 13.11 11.54 1.77
N THR A 302 14.41 11.58 2.05
CA THR A 302 15.38 12.43 1.34
C THR A 302 16.65 11.63 1.09
N ILE A 303 17.14 11.65 -0.14
CA ILE A 303 18.39 10.99 -0.55
C ILE A 303 19.47 12.06 -0.72
N ALA A 304 20.62 11.86 -0.10
CA ALA A 304 21.80 12.70 -0.29
C ALA A 304 23.05 11.86 -0.54
N PHE A 305 24.04 12.44 -1.23
CA PHE A 305 25.33 11.84 -1.49
C PHE A 305 26.44 12.70 -0.94
N ASP A 306 27.49 12.10 -0.38
CA ASP A 306 28.72 12.81 -0.07
C ASP A 306 29.73 12.71 -1.24
N GLN A 307 30.85 13.43 -1.14
CA GLN A 307 31.92 13.39 -2.15
C GLN A 307 32.57 12.00 -2.32
N LYS A 308 32.36 11.08 -1.38
CA LYS A 308 32.88 9.70 -1.42
C LYS A 308 31.85 8.71 -1.96
N ASP A 309 30.76 9.20 -2.53
CA ASP A 309 29.63 8.39 -3.02
C ASP A 309 28.97 7.51 -1.94
N GLN A 310 29.08 7.92 -0.67
CA GLN A 310 28.26 7.34 0.38
C GLN A 310 26.84 7.90 0.24
N VAL A 311 25.85 7.02 0.36
CA VAL A 311 24.45 7.37 0.25
C VAL A 311 23.88 7.59 1.64
N TYR A 312 23.18 8.67 1.82
CA TYR A 312 22.43 8.96 3.02
C TYR A 312 20.94 8.95 2.68
N LEU A 313 20.17 8.29 3.51
CA LEU A 313 18.71 8.17 3.39
C LEU A 313 18.08 8.60 4.71
N ALA A 314 17.43 9.75 4.71
CA ALA A 314 16.59 10.21 5.82
C ALA A 314 15.15 9.80 5.54
N ILE A 315 14.50 9.17 6.51
CA ILE A 315 13.14 8.60 6.32
C ILE A 315 12.23 8.95 7.49
N ASN A 316 10.96 9.15 7.16
CA ASN A 316 9.84 9.18 8.09
C ASN A 316 8.99 7.93 7.86
N ARG A 317 8.52 7.30 8.94
CA ARG A 317 7.69 6.09 8.89
C ARG A 317 6.46 6.25 9.77
N GLU A 318 5.38 5.64 9.33
CA GLU A 318 4.13 5.66 10.07
C GLU A 318 4.29 4.92 11.42
N GLY A 319 3.91 5.60 12.52
CA GLY A 319 3.95 5.03 13.87
C GLY A 319 5.34 4.86 14.49
N ASP A 320 6.42 5.26 13.81
CA ASP A 320 7.80 5.16 14.27
C ASP A 320 8.51 6.52 14.26
N SER A 321 9.54 6.68 15.10
CA SER A 321 10.41 7.84 15.03
C SER A 321 11.20 7.87 13.72
N PRO A 322 11.47 9.07 13.16
CA PRO A 322 12.25 9.20 11.95
C PRO A 322 13.66 8.65 12.10
N GLN A 323 14.26 8.23 11.00
CA GLN A 323 15.59 7.61 10.99
C GLN A 323 16.48 8.19 9.89
N LEU A 324 17.79 8.14 10.12
CA LEU A 324 18.81 8.55 9.16
C LEU A 324 19.82 7.41 8.98
N PHE A 325 19.99 6.95 7.76
CA PHE A 325 20.91 5.88 7.40
C PHE A 325 22.03 6.37 6.50
N CYS A 326 23.21 5.76 6.66
CA CYS A 326 24.34 5.91 5.76
C CYS A 326 24.70 4.54 5.17
N TYR A 327 24.73 4.46 3.84
CA TYR A 327 25.13 3.27 3.09
C TYR A 327 26.51 3.47 2.47
N LYS A 328 27.41 2.56 2.81
CA LYS A 328 28.77 2.55 2.27
C LYS A 328 28.99 1.31 1.41
N GLN A 329 29.46 1.50 0.20
CA GLN A 329 29.84 0.36 -0.66
C GLN A 329 30.99 -0.43 -0.05
N VAL A 330 30.84 -1.74 0.05
CA VAL A 330 31.85 -2.67 0.52
C VAL A 330 32.16 -3.72 -0.55
N SER A 331 33.44 -3.96 -0.79
CA SER A 331 33.89 -5.06 -1.65
C SER A 331 33.88 -6.36 -0.85
N ASN A 332 33.28 -7.42 -1.39
CA ASN A 332 33.19 -8.76 -0.78
C ASN A 332 32.40 -8.86 0.53
N LYS A 333 31.09 -8.56 0.47
CA LYS A 333 30.19 -9.06 1.49
C LYS A 333 30.08 -10.58 1.28
N SER A 334 30.71 -11.39 2.15
CA SER A 334 30.50 -12.84 2.14
C SER A 334 29.03 -13.08 2.45
N GLN A 335 28.21 -13.36 1.44
CA GLN A 335 26.85 -13.78 1.67
C GLN A 335 26.91 -15.15 2.35
N LYS A 336 26.55 -15.22 3.64
CA LYS A 336 26.12 -16.47 4.23
C LYS A 336 24.99 -17.02 3.38
N GLU A 337 25.04 -18.29 3.07
CA GLU A 337 23.96 -18.98 2.37
C GLU A 337 22.70 -18.86 3.24
N LYS A 338 21.71 -18.07 2.78
CA LYS A 338 20.47 -17.86 3.51
C LYS A 338 19.54 -19.06 3.30
N LYS A 339 18.80 -19.44 4.32
CA LYS A 339 17.68 -20.36 4.16
C LYS A 339 16.63 -19.68 3.29
N ARG A 340 16.04 -20.42 2.36
CA ARG A 340 15.08 -19.86 1.41
C ARG A 340 13.71 -20.46 1.64
N LEU A 341 12.70 -19.62 1.76
CA LEU A 341 11.29 -19.98 1.78
C LEU A 341 10.60 -19.43 0.54
N GLU A 342 9.76 -20.25 -0.08
CA GLU A 342 8.90 -19.85 -1.18
C GLU A 342 7.46 -19.69 -0.68
N VAL A 343 6.94 -18.46 -0.70
CA VAL A 343 5.57 -18.10 -0.32
C VAL A 343 4.76 -17.86 -1.58
N TYR A 344 3.53 -18.32 -1.63
CA TYR A 344 2.62 -18.12 -2.75
C TYR A 344 1.39 -17.32 -2.32
N THR A 345 1.01 -16.36 -3.15
CA THR A 345 -0.28 -15.66 -3.11
C THR A 345 -0.97 -15.80 -4.46
N LEU A 346 -2.30 -15.98 -4.46
CA LEU A 346 -3.05 -16.07 -5.72
C LEU A 346 -3.03 -14.74 -6.49
N GLN A 347 -3.15 -13.63 -5.79
CA GLN A 347 -3.05 -12.26 -6.31
C GLN A 347 -1.98 -11.49 -5.54
N GLN A 348 -1.58 -10.36 -6.10
CA GLN A 348 -0.69 -9.44 -5.40
C GLN A 348 -1.41 -8.94 -4.12
N ASP A 349 -0.72 -9.01 -3.00
CA ASP A 349 -1.19 -8.50 -1.71
C ASP A 349 -0.02 -7.80 -1.01
N GLU A 350 -0.11 -6.48 -0.90
CA GLU A 350 0.91 -5.64 -0.28
C GLU A 350 1.05 -5.94 1.21
N ASN A 351 -0.04 -6.33 1.88
CA ASN A 351 -0.02 -6.66 3.29
C ASN A 351 0.76 -7.96 3.56
N VAL A 352 0.63 -8.97 2.67
CA VAL A 352 1.48 -10.17 2.74
C VAL A 352 2.94 -9.80 2.54
N GLN A 353 3.24 -8.92 1.58
CA GLN A 353 4.61 -8.48 1.35
C GLN A 353 5.16 -7.71 2.57
N LYS A 354 4.36 -6.87 3.20
CA LYS A 354 4.70 -6.15 4.43
C LYS A 354 5.05 -7.10 5.57
N LEU A 355 4.21 -8.10 5.82
CA LEU A 355 4.47 -9.14 6.84
C LEU A 355 5.77 -9.92 6.55
N VAL A 356 6.02 -10.28 5.29
CA VAL A 356 7.26 -10.94 4.86
C VAL A 356 8.49 -10.06 5.10
N ASP A 357 8.40 -8.77 4.77
CA ASP A 357 9.51 -7.84 4.93
C ASP A 357 9.85 -7.63 6.42
N HIS A 358 8.84 -7.53 7.30
CA HIS A 358 9.04 -7.51 8.75
C HIS A 358 9.69 -8.80 9.28
N TYR A 359 9.19 -9.97 8.83
CA TYR A 359 9.79 -11.25 9.23
C TYR A 359 11.26 -11.35 8.82
N GLN A 360 11.60 -10.95 7.59
CA GLN A 360 12.99 -10.99 7.10
C GLN A 360 13.91 -10.01 7.84
N LYS A 361 13.38 -8.86 8.28
CA LYS A 361 14.12 -7.90 9.11
C LYS A 361 14.59 -8.54 10.41
N GLU A 362 13.73 -9.31 11.07
CA GLU A 362 14.04 -9.98 12.33
C GLU A 362 14.81 -11.29 12.12
N ASN A 363 14.67 -11.90 10.95
CA ASN A 363 15.32 -13.15 10.58
C ASN A 363 16.26 -12.97 9.40
N PRO A 364 17.39 -12.24 9.55
CA PRO A 364 18.26 -11.86 8.43
C PRO A 364 18.96 -13.05 7.75
N ASP A 365 19.00 -14.22 8.40
CA ASP A 365 19.53 -15.47 7.85
C ASP A 365 18.49 -16.22 6.97
N VAL A 366 17.25 -15.72 6.87
CA VAL A 366 16.17 -16.28 6.05
C VAL A 366 15.89 -15.35 4.88
N GLN A 367 15.71 -15.90 3.69
CA GLN A 367 15.18 -15.21 2.52
C GLN A 367 13.79 -15.76 2.22
N VAL A 368 12.80 -14.89 2.11
CA VAL A 368 11.45 -15.25 1.70
C VAL A 368 11.18 -14.66 0.32
N ASP A 369 10.84 -15.51 -0.62
CA ASP A 369 10.49 -15.08 -1.99
C ASP A 369 8.99 -15.29 -2.20
N VAL A 370 8.26 -14.19 -2.48
CA VAL A 370 6.82 -14.24 -2.74
C VAL A 370 6.58 -14.44 -4.24
N THR A 371 5.81 -15.47 -4.56
CA THR A 371 5.35 -15.75 -5.93
C THR A 371 3.87 -15.43 -6.04
N VAL A 372 3.53 -14.57 -7.01
CA VAL A 372 2.16 -14.16 -7.30
C VAL A 372 1.62 -14.99 -8.47
N GLY A 373 0.45 -15.58 -8.29
CA GLY A 373 -0.22 -16.39 -9.31
C GLY A 373 -0.74 -15.58 -10.49
N ILE A 374 -1.42 -14.46 -10.19
CA ILE A 374 -2.02 -13.52 -11.15
C ILE A 374 -1.39 -12.14 -10.91
N GLU A 375 -0.61 -11.68 -11.86
CA GLU A 375 -0.03 -10.32 -11.84
C GLU A 375 -1.09 -9.32 -12.36
N GLU A 376 -1.15 -8.13 -11.79
CA GLU A 376 -2.15 -7.10 -12.07
C GLU A 376 -2.32 -6.79 -13.58
N ASN A 377 -1.24 -6.71 -14.32
CA ASN A 377 -1.22 -6.49 -15.77
C ASN A 377 -0.95 -7.78 -16.57
N GLY A 378 -1.13 -8.94 -15.94
CA GLY A 378 -0.87 -10.24 -16.53
C GLY A 378 -2.03 -10.74 -17.40
N SER A 379 -1.73 -11.65 -18.33
CA SER A 379 -2.73 -12.30 -19.20
C SER A 379 -3.24 -13.63 -18.63
N LYS A 380 -2.80 -14.03 -17.43
CA LYS A 380 -3.20 -15.30 -16.81
C LYS A 380 -4.60 -15.19 -16.22
N THR A 381 -5.39 -16.22 -16.45
CA THR A 381 -6.70 -16.35 -15.79
C THR A 381 -6.59 -17.02 -14.42
N LEU A 382 -7.63 -16.86 -13.60
CA LEU A 382 -7.73 -17.54 -12.30
C LEU A 382 -7.52 -19.06 -12.43
N ASP A 383 -8.21 -19.69 -13.40
CA ASP A 383 -8.07 -21.12 -13.70
C ASP A 383 -6.64 -21.53 -14.05
N ASP A 384 -5.95 -20.72 -14.86
CA ASP A 384 -4.56 -21.01 -15.25
C ASP A 384 -3.61 -20.95 -14.06
N ALA A 385 -3.79 -19.95 -13.17
CA ALA A 385 -2.99 -19.79 -11.97
C ALA A 385 -3.18 -20.97 -11.00
N ILE A 386 -4.43 -21.35 -10.73
CA ILE A 386 -4.77 -22.48 -9.85
C ILE A 386 -4.26 -23.81 -10.43
N LYS A 387 -4.45 -24.06 -11.73
CA LYS A 387 -3.93 -25.28 -12.39
C LYS A 387 -2.41 -25.38 -12.32
N LYS A 388 -1.71 -24.25 -12.51
CA LYS A 388 -0.25 -24.22 -12.39
C LYS A 388 0.21 -24.51 -10.97
N LEU A 389 -0.45 -23.89 -9.96
CA LEU A 389 -0.15 -24.13 -8.55
C LEU A 389 -0.37 -25.60 -8.20
N ASN A 390 -1.53 -26.15 -8.51
CA ASN A 390 -1.87 -27.55 -8.21
C ASN A 390 -0.90 -28.54 -8.88
N ALA A 391 -0.51 -28.28 -10.14
CA ALA A 391 0.47 -29.11 -10.82
C ALA A 391 1.86 -29.07 -10.14
N GLY A 392 2.30 -27.90 -9.66
CA GLY A 392 3.52 -27.74 -8.89
C GLY A 392 3.47 -28.49 -7.55
N MET A 393 2.35 -28.32 -6.82
CA MET A 393 2.13 -29.00 -5.53
C MET A 393 2.16 -30.52 -5.68
N MET A 394 1.43 -31.07 -6.67
CA MET A 394 1.41 -32.51 -6.95
C MET A 394 2.76 -33.05 -7.47
N GLY A 395 3.55 -32.19 -8.15
CA GLY A 395 4.87 -32.53 -8.64
C GLY A 395 5.98 -32.48 -7.57
N GLY A 396 5.70 -31.93 -6.39
CA GLY A 396 6.66 -31.71 -5.33
C GLY A 396 7.59 -30.50 -5.55
N ASP A 397 7.24 -29.64 -6.52
CA ASP A 397 7.92 -28.37 -6.86
C ASP A 397 7.02 -27.16 -6.51
N GLY A 398 6.06 -27.33 -5.59
CA GLY A 398 5.19 -26.27 -5.10
C GLY A 398 5.90 -25.35 -4.10
N PRO A 399 5.26 -24.22 -3.73
CA PRO A 399 5.75 -23.32 -2.70
C PRO A 399 5.78 -24.00 -1.33
N ASP A 400 6.57 -23.45 -0.40
CA ASP A 400 6.66 -23.94 0.97
C ASP A 400 5.46 -23.51 1.81
N ILE A 401 4.99 -22.27 1.59
CA ILE A 401 3.88 -21.64 2.31
C ILE A 401 2.87 -21.09 1.29
N LEU A 402 1.59 -21.25 1.59
CA LEU A 402 0.50 -20.74 0.78
C LEU A 402 -0.35 -19.76 1.58
N PHE A 403 -0.61 -18.59 1.02
CA PHE A 403 -1.77 -17.80 1.39
C PHE A 403 -2.94 -18.25 0.52
N LEU A 404 -3.94 -18.79 1.17
CA LEU A 404 -5.03 -19.56 0.55
C LEU A 404 -6.25 -18.70 0.18
N ASP A 405 -6.15 -17.38 0.30
CA ASP A 405 -7.20 -16.45 -0.08
C ASP A 405 -7.56 -16.63 -1.57
N GLY A 406 -8.84 -16.83 -1.83
CA GLY A 406 -9.35 -17.13 -3.16
C GLY A 406 -9.18 -18.59 -3.62
N LEU A 407 -8.47 -19.42 -2.85
CA LEU A 407 -8.30 -20.84 -3.13
C LEU A 407 -9.35 -21.69 -2.36
N ASN A 408 -9.56 -22.92 -2.81
CA ASN A 408 -10.41 -23.89 -2.12
C ASN A 408 -9.63 -24.58 -0.99
N VAL A 409 -9.57 -23.96 0.20
CA VAL A 409 -8.87 -24.50 1.38
C VAL A 409 -9.23 -25.94 1.64
N TYR A 410 -10.52 -26.25 1.58
CA TYR A 410 -11.07 -27.59 1.78
C TYR A 410 -10.45 -28.64 0.85
N ALA A 411 -10.36 -28.32 -0.45
CA ALA A 411 -9.76 -29.25 -1.43
C ALA A 411 -8.26 -29.48 -1.16
N TYR A 412 -7.54 -28.46 -0.70
CA TYR A 412 -6.14 -28.63 -0.33
C TYR A 412 -5.96 -29.53 0.89
N VAL A 413 -6.84 -29.45 1.88
CA VAL A 413 -6.84 -30.33 3.06
C VAL A 413 -7.20 -31.77 2.67
N GLU A 414 -8.30 -31.98 1.93
CA GLU A 414 -8.74 -33.32 1.50
C GLU A 414 -7.72 -34.06 0.63
N ASN A 415 -7.02 -33.30 -0.23
CA ASN A 415 -5.97 -33.88 -1.07
C ASN A 415 -4.62 -34.00 -0.37
N HIS A 416 -4.56 -33.77 0.95
CA HIS A 416 -3.34 -33.86 1.76
C HIS A 416 -2.20 -32.97 1.24
N MET A 417 -2.53 -31.81 0.69
CA MET A 417 -1.55 -30.86 0.18
C MET A 417 -1.00 -29.92 1.26
N LEU A 418 -1.64 -29.86 2.42
CA LEU A 418 -1.24 -29.05 3.57
C LEU A 418 -0.75 -29.93 4.72
N MET A 419 0.21 -29.38 5.47
CA MET A 419 0.66 -29.96 6.74
C MET A 419 -0.28 -29.55 7.89
N ARG A 420 -0.32 -30.38 8.90
CA ARG A 420 -0.98 -30.07 10.17
C ARG A 420 -0.23 -28.96 10.90
N LEU A 421 -0.94 -27.98 11.46
CA LEU A 421 -0.38 -26.80 12.14
C LEU A 421 -0.39 -26.90 13.67
N ASP A 422 -1.37 -27.57 14.25
CA ASP A 422 -1.74 -27.52 15.66
C ASP A 422 -0.77 -28.22 16.64
N GLU A 423 0.24 -28.98 16.17
CA GLU A 423 1.17 -29.69 17.06
C GLU A 423 2.35 -28.85 17.54
N ASP A 424 2.83 -27.88 16.73
CA ASP A 424 4.11 -27.22 16.93
C ASP A 424 4.04 -25.67 16.88
N ILE A 425 2.85 -25.08 16.78
CA ILE A 425 2.65 -23.64 16.76
C ILE A 425 1.98 -23.22 18.06
N GLU A 426 2.82 -22.83 19.04
CA GLU A 426 2.36 -22.46 20.37
C GLU A 426 1.39 -21.27 20.36
N GLU A 427 1.55 -20.36 19.39
CA GLU A 427 0.71 -19.17 19.23
C GLU A 427 -0.75 -19.49 18.91
N LEU A 428 -1.05 -20.68 18.38
CA LEU A 428 -2.43 -21.14 18.15
C LEU A 428 -3.19 -21.48 19.43
N HIS A 429 -2.47 -21.70 20.53
CA HIS A 429 -3.04 -22.16 21.81
C HIS A 429 -2.95 -21.09 22.90
N THR A 430 -2.84 -19.81 22.51
CA THR A 430 -2.82 -18.70 23.47
C THR A 430 -4.25 -18.33 23.88
N GLU A 431 -4.45 -18.05 25.19
CA GLU A 431 -5.75 -17.57 25.69
C GLU A 431 -6.17 -16.20 25.13
N SER A 432 -5.26 -15.52 24.41
CA SER A 432 -5.53 -14.22 23.82
C SER A 432 -6.07 -14.26 22.38
N ASN A 433 -6.14 -15.42 21.77
CA ASN A 433 -6.68 -15.54 20.41
C ASN A 433 -8.20 -15.72 20.41
N PHE A 434 -8.85 -15.21 19.35
CA PHE A 434 -10.25 -15.53 19.08
C PHE A 434 -10.37 -17.00 18.65
N GLU A 435 -10.56 -17.92 19.64
CA GLU A 435 -10.71 -19.36 19.39
C GLU A 435 -11.84 -19.65 18.40
N ASN A 436 -12.95 -18.92 18.51
CA ASN A 436 -14.09 -19.02 17.58
C ASN A 436 -13.72 -18.85 16.09
N ILE A 437 -12.72 -18.01 15.80
CA ILE A 437 -12.22 -17.78 14.43
C ILE A 437 -11.31 -18.93 14.00
N ILE A 438 -10.42 -19.38 14.88
CA ILE A 438 -9.47 -20.47 14.60
C ILE A 438 -10.23 -21.79 14.41
N ASP A 439 -11.19 -22.11 15.26
CA ASP A 439 -11.98 -23.34 15.25
C ASP A 439 -12.76 -23.56 13.95
N THR A 440 -13.12 -22.48 13.24
CA THR A 440 -13.79 -22.60 11.93
C THR A 440 -12.93 -23.24 10.85
N TYR A 441 -11.62 -23.34 11.08
CA TYR A 441 -10.65 -23.96 10.18
C TYR A 441 -10.23 -25.37 10.62
N GLU A 442 -10.82 -25.89 11.71
CA GLU A 442 -10.62 -27.26 12.10
C GLU A 442 -11.28 -28.25 11.13
N TRP A 443 -10.51 -29.23 10.70
CA TRP A 443 -10.95 -30.33 9.88
C TRP A 443 -10.81 -31.66 10.63
N ASN A 444 -11.92 -32.29 11.01
CA ASN A 444 -11.91 -33.51 11.82
C ASN A 444 -11.15 -33.38 13.17
N GLY A 445 -11.13 -32.19 13.77
CA GLY A 445 -10.40 -31.90 15.00
C GLY A 445 -8.90 -31.69 14.79
N GLU A 446 -8.47 -31.38 13.57
CA GLU A 446 -7.09 -31.05 13.21
C GLU A 446 -7.04 -29.76 12.40
N LEU A 447 -6.04 -28.90 12.61
CA LEU A 447 -5.88 -27.61 11.96
C LEU A 447 -4.82 -27.70 10.85
N TYR A 448 -5.16 -27.26 9.63
CA TYR A 448 -4.26 -27.27 8.47
C TYR A 448 -4.02 -25.89 7.87
N ALA A 449 -4.90 -24.95 8.17
CA ALA A 449 -4.79 -23.56 7.77
C ALA A 449 -5.36 -22.67 8.89
N VAL A 450 -4.96 -21.40 8.90
CA VAL A 450 -5.47 -20.44 9.88
C VAL A 450 -5.50 -19.05 9.25
N PRO A 451 -6.57 -18.26 9.46
CA PRO A 451 -6.58 -16.87 9.05
C PRO A 451 -5.65 -16.05 9.96
N VAL A 452 -4.79 -15.24 9.39
CA VAL A 452 -3.90 -14.32 10.14
C VAL A 452 -4.66 -13.06 10.54
N ARG A 453 -5.67 -12.70 9.76
CA ARG A 453 -6.53 -11.53 9.96
C ARG A 453 -7.97 -11.86 9.61
N PHE A 454 -8.89 -11.00 10.02
CA PHE A 454 -10.30 -11.10 9.63
C PHE A 454 -10.93 -9.72 9.45
N GLY A 455 -12.09 -9.67 8.83
CA GLY A 455 -12.94 -8.50 8.74
C GLY A 455 -14.37 -8.82 9.15
N LEU A 456 -15.09 -7.83 9.64
CA LEU A 456 -16.49 -7.99 10.02
C LEU A 456 -17.39 -7.30 9.00
N PRO A 457 -18.28 -8.05 8.29
CA PRO A 457 -19.23 -7.45 7.40
C PRO A 457 -20.30 -6.70 8.20
N ILE A 458 -20.59 -5.48 7.78
CA ILE A 458 -21.55 -4.58 8.44
C ILE A 458 -22.64 -4.11 7.48
N ILE A 459 -23.81 -3.85 8.02
CA ILE A 459 -24.90 -3.17 7.35
C ILE A 459 -25.18 -1.87 8.10
N LEU A 460 -25.12 -0.76 7.38
CA LEU A 460 -25.43 0.57 7.86
C LEU A 460 -26.77 1.03 7.27
N SER A 461 -27.76 1.33 8.10
CA SER A 461 -29.07 1.83 7.64
C SER A 461 -29.81 2.51 8.78
N PRO A 462 -30.65 3.54 8.51
CA PRO A 462 -31.58 4.09 9.50
C PRO A 462 -32.72 3.12 9.86
N HIS A 463 -32.80 1.95 9.23
CA HIS A 463 -33.85 0.98 9.39
C HIS A 463 -33.38 -0.28 10.12
N ASP A 464 -33.60 -0.38 11.43
CA ASP A 464 -33.21 -1.52 12.27
C ASP A 464 -33.66 -2.89 11.71
N ASP A 465 -34.81 -2.94 11.03
CA ASP A 465 -35.31 -4.20 10.50
C ASP A 465 -34.50 -4.66 9.26
N ILE A 466 -33.81 -3.78 8.55
CA ILE A 466 -32.84 -4.13 7.49
C ILE A 466 -31.56 -4.65 8.14
N VAL A 467 -30.99 -3.88 9.06
CA VAL A 467 -29.75 -4.22 9.79
C VAL A 467 -29.86 -5.60 10.45
N ASN A 468 -31.01 -5.93 11.02
CA ASN A 468 -31.27 -7.21 11.70
C ASN A 468 -31.84 -8.31 10.79
N ALA A 469 -31.70 -8.21 9.46
CA ALA A 469 -32.18 -9.23 8.54
C ALA A 469 -31.30 -10.50 8.63
N LYS A 470 -31.92 -11.65 8.88
CA LYS A 470 -31.23 -12.92 9.09
C LYS A 470 -31.07 -13.82 7.85
N THR A 471 -31.63 -13.42 6.73
CA THR A 471 -31.49 -14.11 5.43
C THR A 471 -31.49 -13.11 4.30
N GLY A 472 -30.82 -13.43 3.20
CA GLY A 472 -30.75 -12.55 2.04
C GLY A 472 -32.12 -12.21 1.45
N THR A 473 -33.06 -13.15 1.40
CA THR A 473 -34.44 -12.89 0.94
C THR A 473 -35.18 -11.92 1.87
N VAL A 474 -35.02 -12.05 3.19
CA VAL A 474 -35.60 -11.11 4.16
C VAL A 474 -34.98 -9.73 4.01
N PHE A 475 -33.66 -9.67 3.85
CA PHE A 475 -32.92 -8.44 3.63
C PHE A 475 -33.45 -7.67 2.41
N VAL A 476 -33.46 -8.29 1.23
CA VAL A 476 -33.92 -7.65 -0.02
C VAL A 476 -35.42 -7.28 0.03
N ASN A 477 -36.26 -8.08 0.70
CA ASN A 477 -37.67 -7.74 0.88
C ASN A 477 -37.85 -6.45 1.71
N LYS A 478 -37.01 -6.25 2.73
CA LYS A 478 -37.05 -5.06 3.58
C LYS A 478 -36.50 -3.84 2.85
N MET A 479 -35.45 -3.99 2.05
CA MET A 479 -35.00 -2.92 1.15
C MET A 479 -36.16 -2.43 0.27
N GLY A 480 -36.83 -3.33 -0.42
CA GLY A 480 -37.99 -2.98 -1.27
C GLY A 480 -39.16 -2.36 -0.49
N LYS A 481 -39.43 -2.82 0.76
CA LYS A 481 -40.45 -2.26 1.64
C LYS A 481 -40.16 -0.78 2.00
N HIS A 482 -38.93 -0.46 2.27
CA HIS A 482 -38.47 0.88 2.65
C HIS A 482 -38.14 1.76 1.44
N GLN A 483 -38.25 1.22 0.21
CA GLN A 483 -37.89 1.92 -1.03
C GLN A 483 -36.44 2.46 -0.97
N ILE A 484 -35.54 1.62 -0.48
CA ILE A 484 -34.13 1.96 -0.39
C ILE A 484 -33.58 2.14 -1.80
N GLU A 485 -33.01 3.28 -2.05
CA GLU A 485 -32.20 3.53 -3.23
C GLU A 485 -30.76 3.06 -2.94
N ILE A 486 -30.23 2.19 -3.79
CA ILE A 486 -28.83 1.79 -3.75
C ILE A 486 -28.07 2.90 -4.48
N GLY A 487 -27.08 3.50 -3.80
CA GLY A 487 -26.29 4.59 -4.39
C GLY A 487 -25.47 4.14 -5.59
N GLU A 488 -25.08 5.08 -6.46
CA GLU A 488 -24.30 4.84 -7.68
C GLU A 488 -22.91 4.20 -7.43
N TYR A 489 -22.44 4.23 -6.19
CA TYR A 489 -21.11 3.79 -5.81
C TYR A 489 -21.00 2.28 -5.61
N ASP A 490 -21.00 1.50 -6.69
CA ASP A 490 -20.50 0.13 -6.69
C ASP A 490 -21.48 -1.00 -6.34
N PHE A 491 -22.55 -1.09 -7.12
CA PHE A 491 -23.44 -2.24 -7.12
C PHE A 491 -22.70 -3.59 -7.18
N ALA A 492 -21.51 -3.63 -7.79
CA ALA A 492 -20.70 -4.83 -7.86
C ALA A 492 -20.20 -5.27 -6.47
N ASN A 493 -19.83 -4.33 -5.60
CA ASN A 493 -19.46 -4.63 -4.21
C ASN A 493 -20.67 -5.07 -3.39
N ASP A 494 -21.86 -4.48 -3.61
CA ASP A 494 -23.10 -4.91 -2.97
C ASP A 494 -23.48 -6.35 -3.33
N VAL A 495 -23.31 -6.74 -4.59
CA VAL A 495 -23.54 -8.12 -5.03
C VAL A 495 -22.51 -9.06 -4.41
N ARG A 496 -21.25 -8.65 -4.31
CA ARG A 496 -20.21 -9.43 -3.62
C ARG A 496 -20.53 -9.60 -2.15
N PHE A 497 -20.83 -8.50 -1.45
CA PHE A 497 -21.25 -8.52 -0.04
C PHE A 497 -22.43 -9.48 0.17
N TYR A 498 -23.47 -9.32 -0.66
CA TYR A 498 -24.65 -10.20 -0.61
C TYR A 498 -24.28 -11.69 -0.81
N TYR A 499 -23.38 -11.98 -1.76
CA TYR A 499 -22.90 -13.34 -2.00
C TYR A 499 -22.14 -13.87 -0.76
N GLN A 500 -21.16 -13.16 -0.26
CA GLN A 500 -20.31 -13.60 0.86
C GLN A 500 -21.08 -13.79 2.16
N THR A 501 -22.09 -12.97 2.40
CA THR A 501 -22.83 -12.97 3.67
C THR A 501 -24.09 -13.84 3.68
N PHE A 502 -24.71 -14.09 2.54
CA PHE A 502 -25.99 -14.81 2.48
C PHE A 502 -26.01 -16.04 1.59
N VAL A 503 -24.94 -16.33 0.84
CA VAL A 503 -24.92 -17.41 -0.15
C VAL A 503 -23.72 -18.32 0.01
N ASP A 504 -22.58 -17.78 0.35
CA ASP A 504 -21.28 -18.47 0.31
C ASP A 504 -21.22 -19.66 1.29
N ASP A 505 -21.87 -19.56 2.46
CA ASP A 505 -21.97 -20.65 3.44
C ASP A 505 -22.72 -21.88 2.92
N LYS A 506 -23.57 -21.69 1.91
CA LYS A 506 -24.32 -22.77 1.25
C LYS A 506 -23.48 -23.50 0.19
N ALA A 507 -22.31 -22.94 -0.13
CA ALA A 507 -21.34 -23.53 -1.06
C ALA A 507 -20.49 -24.63 -0.42
N ASP A 508 -21.00 -25.26 0.63
CA ASP A 508 -20.31 -26.33 1.33
C ASP A 508 -19.86 -27.43 0.35
N HIS A 509 -18.57 -27.76 0.40
CA HIS A 509 -17.92 -28.72 -0.48
C HIS A 509 -18.08 -28.48 -1.99
N GLY A 510 -18.30 -27.22 -2.42
CA GLY A 510 -18.47 -26.87 -3.83
C GLY A 510 -19.83 -27.25 -4.41
N THR A 511 -20.80 -27.69 -3.60
CA THR A 511 -22.14 -28.03 -4.02
C THR A 511 -23.15 -27.02 -3.51
N ILE A 512 -23.68 -26.19 -4.40
CA ILE A 512 -24.82 -25.32 -4.11
C ILE A 512 -26.05 -25.86 -4.77
N ASP A 513 -27.16 -25.94 -4.04
CA ASP A 513 -28.43 -26.37 -4.58
C ASP A 513 -28.93 -25.40 -5.67
N ARG A 514 -29.50 -25.96 -6.74
CA ARG A 514 -30.12 -25.15 -7.81
C ARG A 514 -31.14 -24.14 -7.27
N LYS A 515 -31.79 -24.44 -6.15
CA LYS A 515 -32.76 -23.57 -5.49
C LYS A 515 -32.05 -22.31 -4.92
N ASP A 516 -30.87 -22.48 -4.33
CA ASP A 516 -30.08 -21.36 -3.77
C ASP A 516 -29.54 -20.46 -4.89
N VAL A 517 -29.10 -21.04 -6.02
CA VAL A 517 -28.75 -20.29 -7.24
C VAL A 517 -29.94 -19.46 -7.75
N GLN A 518 -31.14 -20.06 -7.75
CA GLN A 518 -32.36 -19.37 -8.17
C GLN A 518 -32.71 -18.21 -7.22
N GLU A 519 -32.57 -18.44 -5.93
CA GLU A 519 -32.85 -17.43 -4.90
C GLU A 519 -31.85 -16.26 -5.02
N PHE A 520 -30.57 -16.56 -5.15
CA PHE A 520 -29.52 -15.56 -5.38
C PHE A 520 -29.85 -14.67 -6.58
N LEU A 521 -30.01 -15.24 -7.76
CA LEU A 521 -30.28 -14.48 -8.99
C LEU A 521 -31.55 -13.61 -8.90
N LYS A 522 -32.59 -14.10 -8.22
CA LYS A 522 -33.82 -13.32 -7.99
C LYS A 522 -33.58 -12.13 -7.08
N ASN A 523 -32.84 -12.35 -5.99
CA ASN A 523 -32.57 -11.30 -5.02
C ASN A 523 -31.62 -10.24 -5.60
N VAL A 524 -30.57 -10.65 -6.29
CA VAL A 524 -29.65 -9.70 -6.96
C VAL A 524 -30.38 -8.90 -8.05
N LYS A 525 -31.26 -9.54 -8.84
CA LYS A 525 -32.08 -8.79 -9.81
C LYS A 525 -32.99 -7.75 -9.13
N ARG A 526 -33.54 -8.06 -7.95
CA ARG A 526 -34.36 -7.12 -7.20
C ARG A 526 -33.52 -5.98 -6.60
N MET A 527 -32.27 -6.25 -6.19
CA MET A 527 -31.34 -5.20 -5.79
C MET A 527 -31.04 -4.29 -6.98
N TYR A 528 -30.73 -4.87 -8.13
CA TYR A 528 -30.49 -4.13 -9.36
C TYR A 528 -31.67 -3.27 -9.80
N ASP A 529 -32.91 -3.76 -9.59
CA ASP A 529 -34.15 -2.99 -9.92
C ASP A 529 -34.38 -1.79 -8.97
N LEU A 530 -33.66 -1.71 -7.84
CA LEU A 530 -33.65 -0.60 -6.90
C LEU A 530 -32.53 0.42 -7.18
N GLU A 531 -31.60 0.10 -8.06
CA GLU A 531 -30.50 0.96 -8.46
C GLU A 531 -31.00 2.05 -9.42
N GLU A 532 -30.57 3.31 -9.21
CA GLU A 532 -31.05 4.45 -10.01
C GLU A 532 -30.55 4.43 -11.46
N SER A 533 -29.28 4.04 -11.69
CA SER A 533 -28.64 4.21 -12.99
C SER A 533 -28.98 3.11 -13.99
N GLN A 534 -29.20 1.87 -13.55
CA GLN A 534 -29.42 0.66 -14.36
C GLN A 534 -28.46 0.53 -15.58
N ASP A 535 -27.21 0.97 -15.40
CA ASP A 535 -26.18 0.85 -16.40
C ASP A 535 -25.67 -0.59 -16.54
N ASN A 536 -24.82 -0.86 -17.54
CA ASN A 536 -24.19 -2.16 -17.70
C ASN A 536 -23.33 -2.51 -16.48
N VAL A 537 -23.60 -3.66 -15.88
CA VAL A 537 -22.93 -4.13 -14.68
C VAL A 537 -21.65 -4.89 -15.04
N HIS A 538 -20.59 -4.71 -14.28
CA HIS A 538 -19.28 -5.36 -14.45
C HIS A 538 -18.89 -6.13 -13.19
N LEU A 539 -19.53 -7.27 -12.93
CA LEU A 539 -19.27 -8.11 -11.75
C LEU A 539 -18.04 -9.01 -11.89
N SER A 540 -17.72 -9.42 -13.11
CA SER A 540 -16.62 -10.36 -13.39
C SER A 540 -15.22 -9.78 -13.19
N GLN A 541 -15.11 -8.47 -12.97
CA GLN A 541 -13.85 -7.77 -12.68
C GLN A 541 -13.53 -7.68 -11.19
N LEU A 542 -14.43 -8.15 -10.32
CA LEU A 542 -14.20 -8.11 -8.87
C LEU A 542 -12.99 -8.95 -8.47
N MET A 543 -12.00 -8.29 -7.91
CA MET A 543 -10.81 -8.93 -7.36
C MET A 543 -11.09 -9.55 -5.98
N LEU A 544 -10.32 -10.54 -5.61
CA LEU A 544 -10.28 -11.16 -4.29
C LEU A 544 -8.92 -10.89 -3.64
N PRO A 545 -8.84 -10.67 -2.33
CA PRO A 545 -9.92 -10.42 -1.37
C PRO A 545 -10.62 -9.08 -1.61
N PRO A 546 -11.76 -8.79 -0.94
CA PRO A 546 -12.39 -7.49 -1.07
C PRO A 546 -11.37 -6.41 -0.66
N GLN A 547 -11.06 -5.52 -1.57
CA GLN A 547 -10.29 -4.32 -1.27
C GLN A 547 -11.22 -3.33 -0.56
N GLN A 548 -10.65 -2.25 0.01
CA GLN A 548 -11.44 -1.21 0.66
C GLN A 548 -12.61 -0.82 -0.25
N THR A 549 -13.81 -1.05 0.26
CA THR A 549 -15.01 -0.60 -0.43
C THR A 549 -15.30 0.78 0.12
N GLY A 550 -15.34 1.80 -0.67
CA GLY A 550 -15.72 3.14 -0.23
C GLY A 550 -17.18 3.26 0.26
N GLY A 551 -17.83 2.15 0.59
CA GLY A 551 -19.25 2.06 0.89
C GLY A 551 -19.69 2.88 2.10
N MET A 552 -18.90 2.89 3.18
CA MET A 552 -19.18 3.69 4.38
C MET A 552 -19.22 5.19 4.10
N ILE A 553 -18.53 5.65 3.07
CA ILE A 553 -18.42 7.06 2.68
C ILE A 553 -19.79 7.65 2.35
N GLY A 554 -20.63 6.95 1.61
CA GLY A 554 -21.97 7.44 1.26
C GLY A 554 -22.84 7.74 2.47
N SER A 555 -22.89 6.85 3.48
CA SER A 555 -23.59 7.08 4.73
C SER A 555 -22.99 8.24 5.53
N LEU A 556 -21.66 8.35 5.57
CA LEU A 556 -20.96 9.42 6.28
C LEU A 556 -21.20 10.79 5.62
N LEU A 557 -21.34 10.84 4.30
CA LEU A 557 -21.71 12.04 3.55
C LEU A 557 -23.22 12.33 3.62
N GLY A 558 -24.04 11.35 4.01
CA GLY A 558 -25.49 11.46 4.04
C GLY A 558 -26.15 11.32 2.66
N SER A 559 -25.44 10.77 1.70
CA SER A 559 -25.91 10.53 0.33
C SER A 559 -26.56 9.16 0.15
N SER A 560 -26.41 8.23 1.09
CA SER A 560 -26.99 6.88 1.04
C SER A 560 -27.81 6.55 2.28
N SER A 561 -28.86 5.75 2.10
CA SER A 561 -29.71 5.22 3.17
C SER A 561 -29.42 3.74 3.49
N LEU A 562 -28.51 3.12 2.76
CA LEU A 562 -28.03 1.77 3.00
C LEU A 562 -26.59 1.66 2.50
N GLU A 563 -25.72 1.13 3.36
CA GLU A 563 -24.36 0.76 2.99
C GLU A 563 -24.07 -0.67 3.42
N LEU A 564 -23.39 -1.39 2.55
CA LEU A 564 -22.90 -2.76 2.76
C LEU A 564 -21.39 -2.70 2.73
N ASP A 565 -20.76 -2.85 3.87
CA ASP A 565 -19.31 -2.66 3.99
C ASP A 565 -18.68 -3.64 4.98
N TYR A 566 -17.40 -3.51 5.20
CA TYR A 566 -16.61 -4.35 6.11
C TYR A 566 -15.81 -3.46 7.05
N ILE A 567 -15.63 -3.91 8.27
CA ILE A 567 -14.65 -3.35 9.19
C ILE A 567 -13.37 -4.16 9.06
N TRP A 568 -12.35 -3.56 8.46
CA TRP A 568 -11.01 -4.10 8.31
C TRP A 568 -9.99 -3.48 9.27
N GLN A 569 -10.29 -2.27 9.75
CA GLN A 569 -9.38 -1.50 10.58
C GLN A 569 -10.10 -0.95 11.81
N PRO A 570 -9.41 -0.84 12.95
CA PRO A 570 -9.99 -0.26 14.17
C PRO A 570 -10.52 1.17 13.99
N GLN A 571 -9.90 1.99 13.12
CA GLN A 571 -10.31 3.36 12.82
C GLN A 571 -11.72 3.43 12.20
N GLU A 572 -12.13 2.40 11.47
CA GLU A 572 -13.46 2.32 10.87
C GLU A 572 -14.55 2.21 11.94
N VAL A 573 -14.23 1.67 13.13
CA VAL A 573 -15.13 1.67 14.28
C VAL A 573 -15.36 3.10 14.76
N GLN A 574 -14.31 3.96 14.78
CA GLN A 574 -14.48 5.39 15.11
C GLN A 574 -15.34 6.11 14.07
N MET A 575 -15.18 5.77 12.77
CA MET A 575 -15.98 6.37 11.69
C MET A 575 -17.46 6.02 11.84
N VAL A 576 -17.77 4.76 12.10
CA VAL A 576 -19.16 4.29 12.31
C VAL A 576 -19.82 5.02 13.49
N GLN A 577 -19.08 5.36 14.54
CA GLN A 577 -19.60 6.13 15.68
C GLN A 577 -20.03 7.58 15.33
N GLN A 578 -19.62 8.11 14.17
CA GLN A 578 -20.02 9.44 13.69
C GLN A 578 -21.39 9.44 12.99
N LEU A 579 -21.97 8.28 12.72
CA LEU A 579 -23.26 8.12 12.05
C LEU A 579 -24.42 8.35 13.04
N LYS A 580 -24.89 9.60 13.13
CA LYS A 580 -25.90 10.03 14.11
C LYS A 580 -27.31 9.50 13.81
N ASP A 581 -27.63 9.30 12.55
CA ASP A 581 -28.98 9.00 12.08
C ASP A 581 -29.12 7.56 11.52
N SER A 582 -28.06 6.75 11.62
CA SER A 582 -28.05 5.37 11.17
C SER A 582 -27.70 4.41 12.30
N THR A 583 -28.32 3.25 12.30
CA THR A 583 -27.85 2.09 13.06
C THR A 583 -26.88 1.30 12.21
N TYR A 584 -25.90 0.69 12.86
CA TYR A 584 -25.07 -0.32 12.21
C TYR A 584 -25.22 -1.66 12.91
N GLY A 585 -24.99 -2.72 12.19
CA GLY A 585 -24.96 -4.05 12.78
C GLY A 585 -24.02 -4.96 12.00
N ILE A 586 -23.26 -5.76 12.75
CA ILE A 586 -22.48 -6.85 12.19
C ILE A 586 -23.43 -7.92 11.67
N VAL A 587 -23.15 -8.44 10.49
CA VAL A 587 -24.07 -9.35 9.81
C VAL A 587 -24.16 -10.67 10.56
N THR A 588 -25.38 -11.00 10.97
CA THR A 588 -25.71 -12.26 11.63
C THR A 588 -26.75 -13.01 10.82
N SER A 589 -26.66 -14.33 10.77
CA SER A 589 -27.68 -15.19 10.20
C SER A 589 -28.43 -16.00 11.27
N ASN A 590 -29.37 -16.83 10.84
CA ASN A 590 -29.98 -17.82 11.73
C ASN A 590 -29.00 -18.92 12.20
N GLN A 591 -27.79 -18.97 11.63
CA GLN A 591 -26.80 -20.01 11.86
C GLN A 591 -25.55 -19.49 12.59
N GLY A 592 -25.37 -18.17 12.74
CA GLY A 592 -24.23 -17.58 13.41
C GLY A 592 -23.90 -16.16 12.91
N THR A 593 -22.79 -15.63 13.37
CA THR A 593 -22.27 -14.32 12.98
C THR A 593 -21.14 -14.50 11.97
N TYR A 594 -21.22 -13.77 10.86
CA TYR A 594 -20.24 -13.86 9.79
C TYR A 594 -18.97 -13.06 10.07
N TYR A 595 -17.87 -13.59 9.58
CA TYR A 595 -16.62 -12.85 9.39
C TYR A 595 -15.99 -13.22 8.04
N ILE A 596 -15.17 -12.34 7.51
CA ILE A 596 -14.40 -12.58 6.29
C ILE A 596 -12.96 -12.92 6.71
N PRO A 597 -12.51 -14.15 6.51
CA PRO A 597 -11.12 -14.51 6.78
C PRO A 597 -10.18 -13.82 5.80
N ARG A 598 -8.98 -13.47 6.26
CA ARG A 598 -7.97 -12.83 5.43
C ARG A 598 -6.59 -13.35 5.75
N MET A 599 -5.74 -13.43 4.72
CA MET A 599 -4.40 -14.01 4.81
C MET A 599 -4.43 -15.41 5.44
N ILE A 600 -5.26 -16.29 4.88
CA ILE A 600 -5.39 -17.67 5.33
C ILE A 600 -4.08 -18.39 5.00
N VAL A 601 -3.28 -18.73 6.01
CA VAL A 601 -1.97 -19.34 5.81
C VAL A 601 -1.99 -20.85 6.04
N GLY A 602 -1.32 -21.59 5.17
CA GLY A 602 -1.07 -23.03 5.29
C GLY A 602 0.35 -23.40 4.87
N ILE A 603 0.88 -24.48 5.42
CA ILE A 603 2.20 -25.01 5.09
C ILE A 603 2.03 -26.17 4.10
N SER A 604 2.80 -26.16 3.01
CA SER A 604 2.80 -27.24 2.01
C SER A 604 3.26 -28.55 2.60
N ALA A 605 2.52 -29.64 2.38
CA ALA A 605 2.96 -30.99 2.79
C ALA A 605 4.21 -31.48 2.06
N ALA A 606 4.58 -30.85 0.94
CA ALA A 606 5.77 -31.19 0.15
C ALA A 606 7.01 -30.36 0.52
N THR A 607 6.90 -29.41 1.46
CA THR A 607 8.04 -28.55 1.85
C THR A 607 9.21 -29.37 2.40
N LYS A 608 10.41 -28.88 2.11
CA LYS A 608 11.66 -29.41 2.69
C LYS A 608 12.19 -28.50 3.81
N GLN A 609 11.47 -27.40 4.10
CA GLN A 609 11.85 -26.34 5.03
C GLN A 609 10.86 -26.24 6.21
N GLU A 610 10.29 -27.38 6.63
CA GLU A 610 9.21 -27.44 7.65
C GLU A 610 9.47 -26.54 8.85
N ASN A 611 10.64 -26.64 9.50
CA ASN A 611 10.97 -25.85 10.68
C ASN A 611 10.95 -24.33 10.41
N GLU A 612 11.39 -23.91 9.24
CA GLU A 612 11.42 -22.48 8.89
C GLU A 612 10.02 -22.01 8.53
N CYS A 613 9.20 -22.85 7.89
CA CYS A 613 7.80 -22.56 7.61
C CYS A 613 7.01 -22.37 8.92
N ARG A 614 7.20 -23.28 9.89
CA ARG A 614 6.53 -23.16 11.19
C ARG A 614 6.91 -21.89 11.94
N LYS A 615 8.19 -21.50 11.92
CA LYS A 615 8.64 -20.21 12.48
C LYS A 615 8.01 -19.01 11.80
N PHE A 616 7.86 -19.06 10.48
CA PHE A 616 7.20 -17.98 9.75
C PHE A 616 5.73 -17.88 10.14
N VAL A 617 4.99 -18.99 10.19
CA VAL A 617 3.59 -19.01 10.62
C VAL A 617 3.47 -18.58 12.09
N SER A 618 4.32 -19.08 13.00
CA SER A 618 4.41 -18.62 14.39
C SER A 618 4.60 -17.11 14.50
N TYR A 619 5.49 -16.55 13.67
CA TYR A 619 5.68 -15.09 13.63
C TYR A 619 4.42 -14.34 13.22
N LEU A 620 3.72 -14.79 12.19
CA LEU A 620 2.47 -14.16 11.73
C LEU A 620 1.40 -14.11 12.83
N LEU A 621 1.34 -15.16 13.63
CA LEU A 621 0.36 -15.32 14.74
C LEU A 621 0.84 -14.69 16.05
N SER A 622 2.13 -14.40 16.18
CA SER A 622 2.68 -13.79 17.39
C SER A 622 2.12 -12.38 17.61
N ARG A 623 2.11 -11.94 18.89
CA ARG A 623 1.73 -10.56 19.23
C ARG A 623 2.47 -9.50 18.40
N GLN A 624 3.72 -9.76 18.03
CA GLN A 624 4.51 -8.86 17.20
C GLN A 624 3.99 -8.82 15.75
N GLY A 625 3.78 -9.97 15.12
CA GLY A 625 3.18 -10.06 13.79
C GLY A 625 1.76 -9.49 13.75
N GLN A 626 1.00 -9.68 14.85
CA GLN A 626 -0.36 -9.17 14.97
C GLN A 626 -0.45 -7.65 15.15
N LYS A 627 0.61 -6.98 15.65
CA LYS A 627 0.68 -5.52 15.76
C LYS A 627 1.01 -4.81 14.44
N ILE A 628 1.46 -5.53 13.42
CA ILE A 628 1.71 -4.94 12.11
C ILE A 628 0.37 -4.55 11.49
N THR A 629 0.25 -3.29 11.08
CA THR A 629 -0.94 -2.72 10.47
C THR A 629 -0.69 -2.36 9.01
N GLY A 630 -1.73 -2.27 8.22
CA GLY A 630 -1.71 -1.86 6.83
C GLY A 630 -3.11 -1.57 6.33
N GLU A 631 -3.23 -0.85 5.24
CA GLU A 631 -4.50 -0.53 4.63
C GLU A 631 -5.27 -1.80 4.28
N ALA A 632 -6.53 -1.89 4.73
CA ALA A 632 -7.38 -3.07 4.57
C ALA A 632 -6.69 -4.42 4.93
N MET A 633 -5.72 -4.40 5.85
CA MET A 633 -5.00 -5.61 6.28
C MET A 633 -5.91 -6.60 6.98
N GLY A 634 -6.89 -6.15 7.71
CA GLY A 634 -7.79 -6.92 8.55
C GLY A 634 -7.50 -6.74 10.03
N LEU A 635 -8.51 -7.04 10.83
CA LEU A 635 -8.45 -7.03 12.30
C LEU A 635 -7.54 -8.14 12.80
N SER A 636 -6.86 -7.90 13.93
CA SER A 636 -6.03 -8.92 14.59
C SER A 636 -6.86 -10.07 15.11
N ILE A 637 -6.38 -11.32 14.95
CA ILE A 637 -6.96 -12.49 15.62
C ILE A 637 -6.51 -12.60 17.08
N ASP A 638 -5.49 -11.87 17.52
CA ASP A 638 -5.13 -11.70 18.92
C ASP A 638 -6.02 -10.61 19.53
N GLU A 639 -6.98 -11.03 20.37
CA GLU A 639 -7.95 -10.17 21.03
C GLU A 639 -7.27 -9.06 21.82
N SER A 640 -6.19 -9.39 22.54
CA SER A 640 -5.47 -8.42 23.35
C SER A 640 -4.79 -7.34 22.51
N VAL A 641 -4.35 -7.67 21.30
CA VAL A 641 -3.81 -6.69 20.33
C VAL A 641 -4.92 -5.83 19.77
N LEU A 642 -6.06 -6.43 19.44
CA LEU A 642 -7.21 -5.69 18.94
C LEU A 642 -7.76 -4.73 19.99
N GLU A 643 -7.92 -5.21 21.25
CA GLU A 643 -8.34 -4.38 22.38
C GLU A 643 -7.38 -3.21 22.61
N ASP A 644 -6.07 -3.50 22.73
CA ASP A 644 -5.04 -2.48 22.91
C ASP A 644 -5.11 -1.42 21.80
N THR A 645 -5.32 -1.86 20.55
CA THR A 645 -5.39 -0.93 19.42
C THR A 645 -6.63 -0.05 19.49
N LEU A 646 -7.82 -0.63 19.75
CA LEU A 646 -9.07 0.12 19.88
C LEU A 646 -9.04 1.13 21.03
N GLN A 647 -8.48 0.75 22.19
CA GLN A 647 -8.39 1.61 23.36
C GLN A 647 -7.38 2.76 23.20
N ASN A 648 -6.38 2.59 22.35
CA ASN A 648 -5.32 3.59 22.11
C ASN A 648 -5.50 4.40 20.84
N LEU A 649 -6.65 4.26 20.14
CA LEU A 649 -6.97 5.11 19.00
C LEU A 649 -7.06 6.56 19.46
N LYS A 650 -6.22 7.41 18.87
CA LYS A 650 -6.22 8.84 19.18
C LYS A 650 -7.33 9.58 18.43
N PRO A 651 -7.78 10.73 18.94
CA PRO A 651 -8.58 11.63 18.14
C PRO A 651 -7.81 12.02 16.87
N ASP A 652 -8.49 11.97 15.75
CA ASP A 652 -7.92 12.24 14.45
C ASP A 652 -8.94 12.97 13.57
N GLN A 653 -8.53 13.36 12.38
CA GLN A 653 -9.39 13.95 11.38
C GLN A 653 -9.22 13.15 10.09
N ALA A 654 -10.32 12.62 9.61
CA ALA A 654 -10.38 11.95 8.32
C ALA A 654 -11.18 12.81 7.35
N GLU A 655 -10.62 13.11 6.20
CA GLU A 655 -11.36 13.68 5.09
C GLU A 655 -11.97 12.55 4.27
N ILE A 656 -13.28 12.59 4.07
CA ILE A 656 -14.03 11.60 3.29
C ILE A 656 -14.75 12.28 2.16
N GLY A 657 -14.85 11.60 1.02
CA GLY A 657 -15.57 12.09 -0.16
C GLY A 657 -14.70 12.17 -1.40
N ASP A 658 -15.26 12.78 -2.42
CA ASP A 658 -14.62 12.98 -3.72
C ASP A 658 -14.67 14.47 -4.15
N GLU A 659 -14.29 14.75 -5.39
CA GLU A 659 -14.28 16.08 -5.99
C GLU A 659 -15.65 16.81 -5.92
N ASN A 660 -16.77 16.09 -5.75
CA ASN A 660 -18.11 16.65 -5.77
C ASN A 660 -18.68 16.88 -4.36
N ALA A 661 -18.25 16.07 -3.39
CA ALA A 661 -18.68 16.19 -2.00
C ALA A 661 -17.60 15.65 -1.06
N SER A 662 -17.07 16.51 -0.19
CA SER A 662 -16.15 16.11 0.87
C SER A 662 -16.67 16.52 2.23
N ARG A 663 -16.29 15.79 3.25
CA ARG A 663 -16.60 16.09 4.65
C ARG A 663 -15.43 15.70 5.54
N THR A 664 -15.02 16.60 6.40
CA THR A 664 -14.04 16.29 7.45
C THR A 664 -14.76 15.64 8.64
N LEU A 665 -14.36 14.44 8.99
CA LEU A 665 -14.78 13.74 10.19
C LEU A 665 -13.80 14.05 11.32
N ARG A 666 -14.33 14.33 12.51
CA ARG A 666 -13.53 14.43 13.73
C ARG A 666 -13.67 13.12 14.50
N LEU A 667 -12.74 12.23 14.31
CA LEU A 667 -12.69 10.97 15.03
C LEU A 667 -12.37 11.22 16.49
N GLN A 668 -13.12 10.57 17.39
CA GLN A 668 -12.95 10.69 18.83
C GLN A 668 -12.41 9.39 19.39
N GLU A 669 -11.82 9.43 20.58
CA GLU A 669 -11.52 8.21 21.34
C GLU A 669 -12.79 7.36 21.49
N LEU A 670 -12.63 6.04 21.38
CA LEU A 670 -13.76 5.14 21.53
C LEU A 670 -14.15 5.02 23.02
N PRO A 671 -15.44 5.13 23.36
CA PRO A 671 -15.92 4.79 24.70
C PRO A 671 -15.65 3.32 25.04
N GLU A 672 -15.36 3.02 26.30
CA GLU A 672 -15.04 1.65 26.76
C GLU A 672 -16.16 0.65 26.43
N ASP A 673 -17.43 1.05 26.56
CA ASP A 673 -18.58 0.21 26.21
C ASP A 673 -18.64 -0.11 24.71
N VAL A 674 -18.25 0.81 23.84
CA VAL A 674 -18.17 0.56 22.39
C VAL A 674 -17.06 -0.44 22.07
N VAL A 675 -15.90 -0.30 22.71
CA VAL A 675 -14.78 -1.27 22.55
C VAL A 675 -15.23 -2.66 22.98
N LEU A 676 -15.84 -2.79 24.15
CA LEU A 676 -16.32 -4.07 24.68
C LEU A 676 -17.41 -4.70 23.77
N ASP A 677 -18.37 -3.92 23.31
CA ASP A 677 -19.43 -4.39 22.41
C ASP A 677 -18.85 -4.88 21.05
N PHE A 678 -17.81 -4.20 20.57
CA PHE A 678 -17.14 -4.60 19.33
C PHE A 678 -16.35 -5.91 19.52
N LEU A 679 -15.57 -6.05 20.60
CA LEU A 679 -14.86 -7.28 20.93
C LEU A 679 -15.84 -8.45 21.11
N GLN A 680 -16.94 -8.24 21.83
CA GLN A 680 -17.99 -9.25 21.98
C GLN A 680 -18.58 -9.67 20.62
N SER A 681 -18.65 -8.76 19.66
CA SER A 681 -19.12 -9.09 18.31
C SER A 681 -18.11 -9.94 17.55
N ALA A 682 -16.81 -9.69 17.73
CA ALA A 682 -15.73 -10.52 17.19
C ALA A 682 -15.71 -11.92 17.84
N GLU A 683 -15.88 -12.03 19.15
CA GLU A 683 -16.01 -13.30 19.87
C GLU A 683 -17.20 -14.15 19.40
N ASN A 684 -18.28 -13.50 18.95
CA ASN A 684 -19.46 -14.18 18.42
C ASN A 684 -19.36 -14.55 16.94
N ALA A 685 -18.27 -14.14 16.26
CA ALA A 685 -18.06 -14.41 14.83
C ALA A 685 -17.59 -15.85 14.62
N ASP A 686 -18.53 -16.75 14.34
CA ASP A 686 -18.36 -18.20 14.26
C ASP A 686 -18.59 -18.78 12.86
N ARG A 687 -18.71 -17.90 11.84
CA ARG A 687 -19.02 -18.29 10.44
C ARG A 687 -18.03 -17.64 9.49
N ALA A 688 -17.03 -18.40 9.05
CA ALA A 688 -16.11 -17.95 8.03
C ALA A 688 -16.79 -17.91 6.65
N ALA A 689 -16.69 -16.79 5.93
CA ALA A 689 -16.99 -16.78 4.51
C ALA A 689 -15.97 -17.68 3.77
N ASN A 690 -16.47 -18.49 2.83
CA ASN A 690 -15.63 -19.50 2.16
C ASN A 690 -14.52 -18.89 1.27
N ASN A 691 -14.74 -17.69 0.72
CA ASN A 691 -13.79 -16.98 -0.14
C ASN A 691 -13.28 -17.79 -1.36
N ASN A 692 -14.00 -18.80 -1.82
CA ASN A 692 -13.61 -19.59 -2.97
C ASN A 692 -13.76 -18.79 -4.28
N GLY A 693 -12.64 -18.32 -4.83
CA GLY A 693 -12.60 -17.46 -6.00
C GLY A 693 -13.20 -18.09 -7.25
N THR A 694 -13.06 -19.39 -7.44
CA THR A 694 -13.65 -20.10 -8.60
C THR A 694 -15.17 -20.11 -8.51
N ILE A 695 -15.73 -20.45 -7.35
CA ILE A 695 -17.19 -20.46 -7.15
C ILE A 695 -17.75 -19.05 -7.34
N MET A 696 -17.14 -18.05 -6.66
CA MET A 696 -17.58 -16.67 -6.78
C MET A 696 -17.49 -16.16 -8.23
N SER A 697 -16.41 -16.46 -8.95
CA SER A 697 -16.25 -16.10 -10.36
C SER A 697 -17.35 -16.68 -11.26
N ILE A 698 -17.79 -17.92 -10.98
CA ILE A 698 -18.90 -18.55 -11.70
C ILE A 698 -20.19 -17.74 -11.45
N PHE A 699 -20.50 -17.42 -10.19
CA PHE A 699 -21.69 -16.63 -9.85
C PHE A 699 -21.63 -15.24 -10.51
N MET A 700 -20.56 -14.50 -10.33
CA MET A 700 -20.43 -13.12 -10.83
C MET A 700 -20.57 -13.06 -12.35
N LYS A 701 -19.85 -13.93 -13.09
CA LYS A 701 -19.84 -13.98 -14.54
C LYS A 701 -21.21 -14.19 -15.16
N PHE A 702 -22.01 -15.11 -14.63
CA PHE A 702 -23.33 -15.41 -15.22
C PHE A 702 -24.44 -14.52 -14.69
N THR A 703 -24.25 -13.93 -13.51
CA THR A 703 -25.13 -12.87 -13.00
C THR A 703 -24.96 -11.60 -13.82
N GLU A 704 -23.73 -11.17 -14.11
CA GLU A 704 -23.42 -10.06 -15.02
C GLU A 704 -24.15 -10.23 -16.36
N LYS A 705 -23.98 -11.40 -17.01
CA LYS A 705 -24.64 -11.68 -18.30
C LYS A 705 -26.17 -11.68 -18.23
N TYR A 706 -26.73 -12.06 -17.09
CA TYR A 706 -28.17 -12.04 -16.87
C TYR A 706 -28.67 -10.62 -16.65
N LEU A 707 -28.00 -9.82 -15.84
CA LEU A 707 -28.38 -8.43 -15.58
C LEU A 707 -28.23 -7.56 -16.83
N ASN A 708 -27.18 -7.78 -17.64
CA ASN A 708 -26.95 -7.11 -18.90
C ASN A 708 -27.82 -7.68 -20.07
N GLU A 709 -28.84 -8.50 -19.78
CA GLU A 709 -29.76 -9.10 -20.75
C GLU A 709 -29.11 -9.95 -21.87
N GLU A 710 -27.85 -10.38 -21.69
CA GLU A 710 -27.17 -11.26 -22.65
C GLU A 710 -27.72 -12.69 -22.64
N ILE A 711 -28.21 -13.15 -21.48
CA ILE A 711 -28.79 -14.46 -21.30
C ILE A 711 -30.06 -14.40 -20.45
N SER A 712 -30.99 -15.38 -20.67
CA SER A 712 -32.18 -15.45 -19.84
C SER A 712 -31.90 -15.96 -18.44
N TYR A 713 -32.82 -15.69 -17.50
CA TYR A 713 -32.76 -16.18 -16.12
C TYR A 713 -32.57 -17.71 -16.06
N GLU A 714 -33.33 -18.48 -16.84
CA GLU A 714 -33.26 -19.95 -16.86
C GLU A 714 -31.86 -20.40 -17.34
N LYS A 715 -31.29 -19.69 -18.32
CA LYS A 715 -29.95 -19.98 -18.82
C LYS A 715 -28.89 -19.66 -17.78
N ALA A 716 -29.01 -18.54 -17.08
CA ALA A 716 -28.09 -18.18 -15.99
C ALA A 716 -28.12 -19.25 -14.88
N VAL A 717 -29.31 -19.62 -14.39
CA VAL A 717 -29.46 -20.70 -13.39
C VAL A 717 -28.81 -21.99 -13.87
N LYS A 718 -29.02 -22.36 -15.14
CA LYS A 718 -28.46 -23.59 -15.69
C LYS A 718 -26.92 -23.52 -15.76
N GLU A 719 -26.36 -22.45 -16.31
CA GLU A 719 -24.92 -22.31 -16.47
C GLU A 719 -24.18 -22.30 -15.13
N ILE A 720 -24.68 -21.56 -14.12
CA ILE A 720 -24.14 -21.58 -12.78
C ILE A 720 -24.18 -22.98 -12.19
N SER A 721 -25.38 -23.62 -12.16
CA SER A 721 -25.57 -24.93 -11.53
C SER A 721 -24.71 -26.01 -12.22
N ASP A 722 -24.63 -26.01 -13.56
CA ASP A 722 -23.84 -26.99 -14.30
C ASP A 722 -22.34 -26.84 -14.07
N ARG A 723 -21.84 -25.59 -13.97
CA ARG A 723 -20.41 -25.33 -13.71
C ARG A 723 -20.01 -25.63 -12.27
N LEU A 724 -20.84 -25.29 -11.30
CA LEU A 724 -20.59 -25.66 -9.90
C LEU A 724 -20.54 -27.18 -9.73
N ARG A 725 -21.46 -27.90 -10.41
CA ARG A 725 -21.42 -29.35 -10.39
C ARG A 725 -20.14 -29.92 -11.01
N LEU A 726 -19.67 -29.37 -12.13
CA LEU A 726 -18.37 -29.78 -12.72
C LEU A 726 -17.22 -29.53 -11.77
N TYR A 727 -17.18 -28.36 -11.18
CA TYR A 727 -16.14 -27.99 -10.21
C TYR A 727 -16.10 -28.91 -8.97
N ALA A 728 -17.26 -29.34 -8.48
CA ALA A 728 -17.32 -30.28 -7.36
C ALA A 728 -16.82 -31.71 -7.69
N TYR A 729 -16.64 -32.05 -8.97
CA TYR A 729 -16.09 -33.34 -9.43
C TYR A 729 -14.62 -33.23 -9.89
N GLU A 730 -14.05 -32.03 -10.04
CA GLU A 730 -12.65 -31.80 -10.35
C GLU A 730 -11.80 -31.78 -9.08
#